data_782b5c5f129280657bc99381c286c6a6
#
_entry.id   782b5c5f129280657bc99381c286c6a6
#
_cell.length_a   1.000
_cell.length_b   1.000
_cell.length_c   1.000
_cell.angle_alpha   90.00
_cell.angle_beta   90.00
_cell.angle_gamma   90.00
#
_symmetry.space_group_name_H-M   'P 1'
#
loop_
_entity.id
_entity.type
_entity.pdbx_description
1 polymer ?
#
loop_
_entity_poly.entity_id
_entity_poly.type
_entity_poly.pdbx_seq_one_letter_code
_entity_poly.pdbx_strand_id
1 'polypeptide(L)'
;MSHDISFGAVCRCVCTLLCWFAMTIVHAQPGTWQYYLAYGEPQQIEKAEQGLFVKASGNLYHYNLNDQSVTTFDRSNGLNGGQLSHIKWCSEAHRLIAIYTNANIDLITAEGEVTNMPDLYMATMAGSKKVHRIVTDGSIAYLCVGSSIVKIDVANAHVVETYTLGSDVWNVMAVDGNLYANTAASGVMVGRMSDNLINPANWHSTSHFPESIYDAYRGDYDAYISIVSQIDAGGPHYNEFNRLWFVNGCLYGVGGGWYDGGQMNRTAQWQQMDHEGHWQRIDTPMKKDAVSMAIDPADATHLYIATCGNGLFEFRNGQPVAQYTAGNSLLASAIPGNNDYVRVDGLFYDRQHRLWMTNSETQHPLIRMNSEGTMESLDHPSLFYNGTPLTILRNPTTDHTGKVWLVNSHNHHPCLVRIDPETDEVDCFDALRNQDETPLRDIYSFNCVAEDKDGNMWAGTNQGPLMLTPQQQQSPDYGYTQIVVPRNDGSGYGDYLLEGISVTAMAIDGGNRKWIGTESNGVYVISSDNTTEVAHYTSADSGLLSDRIESIAIDGQTGRVYIGTEEGLCAVVSDATDAAEKMEKGGVRAYPNPVAPDYTGPITIEGLSYDADVRIVNTAGMLVARGRSTGGTYIWDGCDSKGRRVASGVYHVLTATSDGHRGTVCRIAIIR
;
A
#
# COMPACT_ATOMS: atom_id res chain seq x y z
N MET A 1 24.11 -13.65 65.91
CA MET A 1 23.02 -13.33 64.96
C MET A 1 23.63 -13.25 63.57
N SER A 2 23.58 -14.34 62.87
CA SER A 2 24.07 -14.49 61.52
C SER A 2 22.96 -14.14 60.54
N HIS A 3 23.21 -13.20 59.66
CA HIS A 3 22.30 -12.90 58.55
C HIS A 3 22.68 -13.78 57.36
N ASP A 4 21.92 -14.81 57.11
CA ASP A 4 21.91 -15.57 55.87
C ASP A 4 21.12 -14.77 54.82
N ILE A 5 21.81 -14.11 53.91
CA ILE A 5 21.21 -13.55 52.67
C ILE A 5 21.14 -14.69 51.69
N SER A 6 19.90 -15.15 51.38
CA SER A 6 19.66 -16.30 50.51
C SER A 6 20.10 -16.00 49.08
N PHE A 7 20.96 -16.84 48.54
CA PHE A 7 21.48 -16.82 47.15
C PHE A 7 20.39 -16.82 46.06
N GLY A 8 19.15 -17.19 46.43
CA GLY A 8 17.99 -17.20 45.54
C GLY A 8 17.42 -15.83 45.17
N ALA A 9 17.60 -14.83 46.05
CA ALA A 9 17.09 -13.46 45.77
C ALA A 9 17.98 -12.67 44.84
N VAL A 10 19.30 -12.88 44.92
CA VAL A 10 20.29 -12.22 44.06
C VAL A 10 20.21 -12.74 42.61
N CYS A 11 19.97 -14.07 42.45
CA CYS A 11 19.82 -14.65 41.10
C CYS A 11 18.54 -14.17 40.39
N ARG A 12 17.43 -13.97 41.12
CA ARG A 12 16.20 -13.44 40.53
C ARG A 12 16.32 -11.96 40.14
N CYS A 13 17.01 -11.14 40.93
CA CYS A 13 17.25 -9.73 40.55
C CYS A 13 18.23 -9.58 39.37
N VAL A 14 19.22 -10.45 39.25
CA VAL A 14 20.15 -10.42 38.11
C VAL A 14 19.48 -10.91 36.81
N CYS A 15 18.61 -11.95 36.89
CA CYS A 15 17.83 -12.38 35.73
C CYS A 15 16.77 -11.34 35.28
N THR A 16 16.10 -10.63 36.23
CA THR A 16 15.19 -9.55 35.88
C THR A 16 15.90 -8.31 35.33
N LEU A 17 17.09 -7.97 35.81
CA LEU A 17 17.91 -6.89 35.24
C LEU A 17 18.48 -7.24 33.88
N LEU A 18 18.85 -8.51 33.64
CA LEU A 18 19.29 -8.97 32.29
C LEU A 18 18.15 -9.03 31.27
N CYS A 19 16.89 -9.31 31.70
CA CYS A 19 15.72 -9.22 30.83
C CYS A 19 15.32 -7.76 30.51
N TRP A 20 15.65 -6.80 31.36
CA TRP A 20 15.40 -5.37 31.08
C TRP A 20 16.42 -4.73 30.13
N PHE A 21 17.60 -5.34 29.94
CA PHE A 21 18.64 -4.85 29.00
C PHE A 21 18.54 -5.44 27.59
N ALA A 22 17.60 -6.34 27.33
CA ALA A 22 17.41 -6.99 26.03
C ALA A 22 16.21 -6.47 25.22
N MET A 23 15.67 -5.29 25.52
CA MET A 23 14.92 -4.54 24.51
C MET A 23 15.93 -3.83 23.60
N THR A 24 16.66 -4.60 22.83
CA THR A 24 17.24 -4.10 21.60
C THR A 24 16.06 -3.74 20.69
N ILE A 25 15.86 -2.46 20.43
CA ILE A 25 15.05 -2.02 19.31
C ILE A 25 15.67 -2.69 18.08
N VAL A 26 15.03 -3.76 17.62
CA VAL A 26 15.42 -4.42 16.37
C VAL A 26 14.98 -3.45 15.28
N HIS A 27 15.88 -2.60 14.84
CA HIS A 27 15.65 -1.79 13.65
C HIS A 27 15.58 -2.77 12.48
N ALA A 28 14.45 -2.77 11.77
CA ALA A 28 14.31 -3.56 10.56
C ALA A 28 15.36 -3.10 9.54
N GLN A 29 15.95 -4.04 8.83
CA GLN A 29 16.97 -3.74 7.82
C GLN A 29 16.34 -3.03 6.62
N PRO A 30 17.02 -2.04 6.00
CA PRO A 30 16.58 -1.48 4.72
C PRO A 30 16.33 -2.58 3.69
N GLY A 31 15.21 -2.47 2.96
CA GLY A 31 14.74 -3.48 2.03
C GLY A 31 13.82 -4.55 2.65
N THR A 32 13.58 -4.52 3.97
CA THR A 32 12.61 -5.42 4.60
C THR A 32 11.18 -4.95 4.33
N TRP A 33 10.34 -5.89 3.87
CA TRP A 33 8.91 -5.65 3.63
C TRP A 33 8.08 -6.13 4.81
N GLN A 34 6.98 -5.44 5.07
CA GLN A 34 5.93 -5.79 6.03
C GLN A 34 4.57 -5.69 5.36
N TYR A 35 3.64 -6.54 5.78
CA TYR A 35 2.31 -6.64 5.20
C TYR A 35 1.25 -6.38 6.26
N TYR A 36 0.25 -5.60 5.88
CA TYR A 36 -0.89 -5.24 6.73
C TYR A 36 -2.15 -5.64 6.00
N LEU A 37 -2.56 -6.89 6.21
CA LEU A 37 -3.65 -7.52 5.50
C LEU A 37 -4.88 -7.66 6.40
N ALA A 38 -6.07 -7.51 5.81
CA ALA A 38 -7.33 -7.65 6.51
C ALA A 38 -7.75 -9.12 6.63
N TYR A 39 -8.31 -9.49 7.78
CA TYR A 39 -8.81 -10.85 8.05
C TYR A 39 -10.22 -10.83 8.65
N GLY A 40 -10.94 -9.70 8.54
CA GLY A 40 -12.20 -9.49 9.26
C GLY A 40 -13.42 -10.19 8.67
N GLU A 41 -13.41 -10.53 7.36
CA GLU A 41 -14.57 -11.12 6.66
C GLU A 41 -14.29 -12.56 6.23
N PRO A 42 -14.66 -13.58 7.01
CA PRO A 42 -14.52 -14.98 6.63
C PRO A 42 -15.35 -15.33 5.38
N GLN A 43 -14.71 -15.95 4.40
CA GLN A 43 -15.31 -16.29 3.10
C GLN A 43 -15.36 -17.79 2.86
N GLN A 44 -14.27 -18.50 3.19
CA GLN A 44 -14.17 -19.96 3.13
C GLN A 44 -13.45 -20.49 4.36
N ILE A 45 -13.84 -21.65 4.84
CA ILE A 45 -13.20 -22.36 5.96
C ILE A 45 -12.95 -23.79 5.52
N GLU A 46 -11.73 -24.27 5.67
CA GLU A 46 -11.36 -25.66 5.44
C GLU A 46 -10.78 -26.26 6.71
N LYS A 47 -11.40 -27.34 7.19
CA LYS A 47 -10.87 -28.09 8.35
C LYS A 47 -9.71 -28.95 7.90
N ALA A 48 -8.55 -28.70 8.50
CA ALA A 48 -7.33 -29.48 8.31
C ALA A 48 -6.90 -30.07 9.64
N GLU A 49 -6.72 -31.36 9.72
CA GLU A 49 -6.22 -32.07 10.90
C GLU A 49 -6.68 -31.51 12.24
N GLN A 50 -5.82 -30.68 12.90
CA GLN A 50 -6.07 -30.06 14.21
C GLN A 50 -6.41 -28.57 14.13
N GLY A 51 -6.62 -28.02 12.93
CA GLY A 51 -6.84 -26.60 12.75
C GLY A 51 -7.83 -26.26 11.63
N LEU A 52 -8.06 -24.99 11.48
CA LEU A 52 -8.91 -24.39 10.44
C LEU A 52 -8.08 -23.46 9.59
N PHE A 53 -8.02 -23.70 8.29
CA PHE A 53 -7.58 -22.68 7.34
C PHE A 53 -8.78 -21.81 6.97
N VAL A 54 -8.61 -20.52 7.12
CA VAL A 54 -9.67 -19.54 6.88
C VAL A 54 -9.21 -18.56 5.83
N LYS A 55 -9.93 -18.52 4.71
CA LYS A 55 -9.84 -17.42 3.76
C LYS A 55 -10.76 -16.31 4.25
N ALA A 56 -10.19 -15.17 4.62
CA ALA A 56 -10.93 -14.00 5.11
C ALA A 56 -10.42 -12.72 4.44
N SER A 57 -11.33 -11.87 3.96
CA SER A 57 -11.02 -10.64 3.22
C SER A 57 -10.00 -10.85 2.07
N GLY A 58 -10.03 -12.03 1.44
CA GLY A 58 -9.07 -12.42 0.39
C GLY A 58 -7.72 -12.93 0.90
N ASN A 59 -7.46 -12.94 2.20
CA ASN A 59 -6.20 -13.38 2.82
C ASN A 59 -6.37 -14.70 3.56
N LEU A 60 -5.28 -15.26 4.07
CA LEU A 60 -5.25 -16.58 4.70
C LEU A 60 -4.73 -16.50 6.12
N TYR A 61 -5.43 -17.17 7.04
CA TYR A 61 -4.86 -17.52 8.33
C TYR A 61 -5.21 -18.96 8.72
N HIS A 62 -4.42 -19.52 9.62
CA HIS A 62 -4.66 -20.81 10.26
C HIS A 62 -4.99 -20.61 11.75
N TYR A 63 -6.06 -21.22 12.21
CA TYR A 63 -6.45 -21.27 13.60
C TYR A 63 -6.31 -22.68 14.15
N ASN A 64 -5.45 -22.86 15.13
CA ASN A 64 -5.24 -24.15 15.80
C ASN A 64 -6.32 -24.38 16.84
N LEU A 65 -7.09 -25.46 16.70
CA LEU A 65 -8.21 -25.80 17.59
C LEU A 65 -7.76 -26.27 18.99
N ASN A 66 -6.49 -26.69 19.16
CA ASN A 66 -6.00 -27.21 20.43
C ASN A 66 -5.50 -26.11 21.37
N ASP A 67 -4.67 -25.20 20.88
CA ASP A 67 -4.03 -24.13 21.65
C ASP A 67 -4.59 -22.73 21.36
N GLN A 68 -5.53 -22.63 20.41
CA GLN A 68 -6.19 -21.40 19.99
C GLN A 68 -5.23 -20.36 19.36
N SER A 69 -4.05 -20.76 18.92
CA SER A 69 -3.12 -19.89 18.24
C SER A 69 -3.60 -19.54 16.84
N VAL A 70 -3.30 -18.31 16.42
CA VAL A 70 -3.56 -17.79 15.06
C VAL A 70 -2.24 -17.57 14.35
N THR A 71 -2.11 -18.09 13.15
CA THR A 71 -0.97 -17.86 12.26
C THR A 71 -1.49 -17.25 10.97
N THR A 72 -1.10 -16.01 10.68
CA THR A 72 -1.42 -15.32 9.42
C THR A 72 -0.40 -15.67 8.36
N PHE A 73 -0.84 -15.71 7.11
CA PHE A 73 0.01 -15.99 5.96
C PHE A 73 0.06 -14.79 5.04
N ASP A 74 1.28 -14.41 4.66
CA ASP A 74 1.59 -13.37 3.70
C ASP A 74 2.90 -13.69 2.95
N ARG A 75 3.41 -12.76 2.16
CA ARG A 75 4.66 -12.98 1.42
C ARG A 75 5.89 -13.13 2.32
N SER A 76 5.86 -12.64 3.56
CA SER A 76 7.00 -12.75 4.49
C SER A 76 7.20 -14.17 5.00
N ASN A 77 6.15 -14.98 5.01
CA ASN A 77 6.19 -16.39 5.43
C ASN A 77 5.92 -17.38 4.28
N GLY A 78 6.12 -16.94 3.04
CA GLY A 78 6.28 -17.82 1.88
C GLY A 78 5.15 -17.85 0.89
N LEU A 79 4.05 -17.09 1.07
CA LEU A 79 3.04 -16.99 0.02
C LEU A 79 3.58 -16.31 -1.24
N ASN A 80 3.15 -16.79 -2.40
CA ASN A 80 3.67 -16.37 -3.71
C ASN A 80 2.67 -15.54 -4.54
N GLY A 81 1.60 -15.04 -3.92
CA GLY A 81 0.61 -14.20 -4.58
C GLY A 81 0.03 -13.14 -3.66
N GLY A 82 -0.94 -12.41 -4.17
CA GLY A 82 -1.73 -11.44 -3.42
C GLY A 82 -3.04 -12.05 -2.90
N GLN A 83 -4.19 -11.55 -3.36
CA GLN A 83 -5.49 -12.01 -2.87
C GLN A 83 -5.84 -13.43 -3.36
N LEU A 84 -6.35 -14.24 -2.44
CA LEU A 84 -6.85 -15.59 -2.73
C LEU A 84 -8.25 -15.56 -3.34
N SER A 85 -8.45 -16.33 -4.40
CA SER A 85 -9.76 -16.62 -4.96
C SER A 85 -10.43 -17.80 -4.24
N HIS A 86 -9.70 -18.89 -4.04
CA HIS A 86 -10.22 -20.14 -3.47
C HIS A 86 -9.20 -20.81 -2.56
N ILE A 87 -9.72 -21.55 -1.57
CA ILE A 87 -8.94 -22.52 -0.79
C ILE A 87 -9.65 -23.88 -0.79
N LYS A 88 -8.89 -24.98 -0.68
CA LYS A 88 -9.42 -26.34 -0.52
C LYS A 88 -8.43 -27.24 0.16
N TRP A 89 -8.82 -27.88 1.27
CA TRP A 89 -8.02 -28.89 1.91
C TRP A 89 -8.08 -30.22 1.14
N CYS A 90 -6.93 -30.79 0.82
CA CYS A 90 -6.78 -32.12 0.23
C CYS A 90 -6.30 -33.09 1.31
N SER A 91 -7.21 -33.89 1.86
CA SER A 91 -6.93 -34.75 3.02
C SER A 91 -5.90 -35.83 2.75
N GLU A 92 -5.91 -36.44 1.55
CA GLU A 92 -4.97 -37.51 1.17
C GLU A 92 -3.54 -36.99 0.93
N ALA A 93 -3.41 -35.73 0.49
CA ALA A 93 -2.12 -35.10 0.25
C ALA A 93 -1.62 -34.32 1.47
N HIS A 94 -2.44 -34.15 2.53
CA HIS A 94 -2.17 -33.34 3.71
C HIS A 94 -1.75 -31.90 3.36
N ARG A 95 -2.40 -31.27 2.38
CA ARG A 95 -2.10 -29.92 1.89
C ARG A 95 -3.35 -29.12 1.59
N LEU A 96 -3.29 -27.83 1.93
CA LEU A 96 -4.23 -26.84 1.45
C LEU A 96 -3.84 -26.42 0.03
N ILE A 97 -4.79 -26.39 -0.88
CA ILE A 97 -4.66 -25.77 -2.19
C ILE A 97 -5.15 -24.34 -2.03
N ALA A 98 -4.26 -23.36 -2.15
CA ALA A 98 -4.56 -21.94 -2.10
C ALA A 98 -4.37 -21.33 -3.50
N ILE A 99 -5.47 -20.86 -4.11
CA ILE A 99 -5.45 -20.31 -5.47
C ILE A 99 -5.66 -18.80 -5.40
N TYR A 100 -4.77 -18.07 -6.04
CA TYR A 100 -4.83 -16.61 -6.14
C TYR A 100 -5.74 -16.15 -7.27
N THR A 101 -6.11 -14.87 -7.24
CA THR A 101 -6.93 -14.24 -8.29
C THR A 101 -6.25 -14.27 -9.66
N ASN A 102 -4.92 -14.27 -9.71
CA ASN A 102 -4.11 -14.41 -10.93
C ASN A 102 -3.89 -15.88 -11.39
N ALA A 103 -4.53 -16.84 -10.70
CA ALA A 103 -4.40 -18.28 -10.93
C ALA A 103 -3.03 -18.90 -10.57
N ASN A 104 -2.16 -18.21 -9.83
CA ASN A 104 -1.05 -18.86 -9.15
C ASN A 104 -1.58 -19.79 -8.06
N ILE A 105 -0.82 -20.83 -7.69
CA ILE A 105 -1.25 -21.83 -6.70
C ILE A 105 -0.13 -22.04 -5.68
N ASP A 106 -0.48 -21.96 -4.40
CA ASP A 106 0.36 -22.45 -3.31
C ASP A 106 -0.28 -23.70 -2.68
N LEU A 107 0.57 -24.66 -2.38
CA LEU A 107 0.21 -25.85 -1.61
C LEU A 107 0.83 -25.74 -0.23
N ILE A 108 -0.01 -25.74 0.82
CA ILE A 108 0.41 -25.41 2.18
C ILE A 108 0.15 -26.60 3.09
N THR A 109 1.17 -27.06 3.84
CA THR A 109 1.00 -28.13 4.84
C THR A 109 0.30 -27.61 6.10
N ALA A 110 -0.15 -28.51 6.98
CA ALA A 110 -0.76 -28.13 8.27
C ALA A 110 0.22 -27.36 9.16
N GLU A 111 1.53 -27.55 9.00
CA GLU A 111 2.61 -26.88 9.71
C GLU A 111 2.96 -25.52 9.10
N GLY A 112 2.38 -25.18 7.93
CA GLY A 112 2.57 -23.91 7.27
C GLY A 112 3.71 -23.88 6.23
N GLU A 113 4.26 -25.04 5.84
CA GLU A 113 5.25 -25.10 4.75
C GLU A 113 4.56 -24.87 3.39
N VAL A 114 5.08 -23.92 2.62
CA VAL A 114 4.51 -23.50 1.33
C VAL A 114 5.32 -24.06 0.17
N THR A 115 4.63 -24.66 -0.80
CA THR A 115 5.19 -25.08 -2.09
C THR A 115 4.45 -24.37 -3.21
N ASN A 116 5.13 -23.52 -3.98
CA ASN A 116 4.52 -22.82 -5.11
C ASN A 116 4.41 -23.73 -6.34
N MET A 117 3.28 -23.65 -7.03
CA MET A 117 2.99 -24.33 -8.29
C MET A 117 2.52 -23.30 -9.33
N PRO A 118 3.43 -22.64 -10.06
CA PRO A 118 3.11 -21.53 -10.95
C PRO A 118 2.61 -21.98 -12.34
N ASP A 119 2.49 -23.29 -12.58
CA ASP A 119 2.17 -23.87 -13.89
C ASP A 119 0.94 -23.22 -14.54
N LEU A 120 -0.16 -23.07 -13.79
CA LEU A 120 -1.39 -22.46 -14.30
C LEU A 120 -1.23 -20.96 -14.53
N TYR A 121 -0.51 -20.26 -13.64
CA TYR A 121 -0.20 -18.85 -13.79
C TYR A 121 0.63 -18.59 -15.06
N MET A 122 1.64 -19.42 -15.32
CA MET A 122 2.54 -19.27 -16.46
C MET A 122 1.96 -19.83 -17.77
N ALA A 123 0.96 -20.73 -17.70
CA ALA A 123 0.38 -21.35 -18.89
C ALA A 123 -0.29 -20.32 -19.81
N THR A 124 -0.12 -20.49 -21.12
CA THR A 124 -0.94 -19.79 -22.11
C THR A 124 -2.23 -20.58 -22.33
N MET A 125 -3.37 -19.99 -21.97
CA MET A 125 -4.69 -20.60 -22.14
C MET A 125 -5.56 -19.74 -23.06
N ALA A 126 -6.43 -20.41 -23.83
CA ALA A 126 -7.47 -19.70 -24.56
C ALA A 126 -8.61 -19.32 -23.58
N GLY A 127 -8.84 -18.02 -23.39
CA GLY A 127 -9.88 -17.51 -22.50
C GLY A 127 -9.40 -17.16 -21.10
N SER A 128 -10.34 -17.06 -20.16
CA SER A 128 -10.10 -16.63 -18.78
C SER A 128 -9.41 -17.71 -17.95
N LYS A 129 -8.47 -17.32 -17.11
CA LYS A 129 -7.88 -18.18 -16.06
C LYS A 129 -8.66 -18.15 -14.75
N LYS A 130 -9.83 -17.54 -14.72
CA LYS A 130 -10.66 -17.49 -13.53
C LYS A 130 -11.01 -18.89 -13.07
N VAL A 131 -10.66 -19.20 -11.83
CA VAL A 131 -11.05 -20.44 -11.17
C VAL A 131 -12.46 -20.29 -10.62
N HIS A 132 -13.33 -21.24 -10.90
CA HIS A 132 -14.73 -21.23 -10.42
C HIS A 132 -14.91 -22.21 -9.24
N ARG A 133 -14.20 -23.32 -9.23
CA ARG A 133 -14.31 -24.35 -8.18
C ARG A 133 -13.06 -25.24 -8.14
N ILE A 134 -12.82 -25.81 -6.96
CA ILE A 134 -11.82 -26.87 -6.71
C ILE A 134 -12.55 -28.07 -6.14
N VAL A 135 -12.30 -29.25 -6.69
CA VAL A 135 -12.82 -30.52 -6.18
C VAL A 135 -11.67 -31.49 -6.03
N THR A 136 -11.58 -32.19 -4.89
CA THR A 136 -10.55 -33.18 -4.60
C THR A 136 -11.10 -34.60 -4.71
N ASP A 137 -10.30 -35.51 -5.25
CA ASP A 137 -10.56 -36.97 -5.34
C ASP A 137 -9.24 -37.68 -5.02
N GLY A 138 -9.13 -38.23 -3.82
CA GLY A 138 -7.85 -38.70 -3.30
C GLY A 138 -6.80 -37.60 -3.21
N SER A 139 -5.60 -37.82 -3.72
CA SER A 139 -4.51 -36.84 -3.83
C SER A 139 -4.61 -35.96 -5.09
N ILE A 140 -5.63 -36.18 -5.91
CA ILE A 140 -5.86 -35.41 -7.15
C ILE A 140 -6.84 -34.26 -6.85
N ALA A 141 -6.64 -33.11 -7.47
CA ALA A 141 -7.64 -32.05 -7.52
C ALA A 141 -7.97 -31.68 -8.96
N TYR A 142 -9.23 -31.34 -9.18
CA TYR A 142 -9.79 -30.83 -10.42
C TYR A 142 -10.17 -29.37 -10.23
N LEU A 143 -9.56 -28.49 -11.00
CA LEU A 143 -9.81 -27.05 -10.98
C LEU A 143 -10.70 -26.69 -12.19
N CYS A 144 -11.84 -26.07 -11.94
CA CYS A 144 -12.67 -25.48 -12.99
C CYS A 144 -12.09 -24.11 -13.38
N VAL A 145 -11.43 -24.00 -14.53
CA VAL A 145 -10.67 -22.81 -14.96
C VAL A 145 -11.18 -22.35 -16.32
N GLY A 146 -11.95 -21.27 -16.36
CA GLY A 146 -12.57 -20.81 -17.59
C GLY A 146 -13.24 -21.94 -18.33
N SER A 147 -12.88 -22.20 -19.57
CA SER A 147 -13.46 -23.28 -20.40
C SER A 147 -12.78 -24.65 -20.25
N SER A 148 -11.98 -24.86 -19.21
CA SER A 148 -11.20 -26.06 -19.01
C SER A 148 -11.30 -26.62 -17.59
N ILE A 149 -11.00 -27.90 -17.44
CA ILE A 149 -10.73 -28.56 -16.17
C ILE A 149 -9.22 -28.84 -16.12
N VAL A 150 -8.53 -28.30 -15.11
CA VAL A 150 -7.11 -28.59 -14.87
C VAL A 150 -7.00 -29.63 -13.77
N LYS A 151 -6.43 -30.76 -14.08
CA LYS A 151 -6.15 -31.88 -13.15
C LYS A 151 -4.76 -31.72 -12.57
N ILE A 152 -4.66 -31.65 -11.26
CA ILE A 152 -3.38 -31.52 -10.54
C ILE A 152 -3.16 -32.71 -9.60
N ASP A 153 -1.92 -33.12 -9.45
CA ASP A 153 -1.46 -34.00 -8.37
C ASP A 153 -0.96 -33.12 -7.22
N VAL A 154 -1.73 -33.08 -6.16
CA VAL A 154 -1.46 -32.20 -4.99
C VAL A 154 -0.27 -32.72 -4.19
N ALA A 155 -0.10 -34.05 -4.10
CA ALA A 155 1.01 -34.66 -3.36
C ALA A 155 2.37 -34.37 -4.02
N ASN A 156 2.42 -34.39 -5.35
CA ASN A 156 3.64 -34.22 -6.14
C ASN A 156 3.78 -32.80 -6.73
N ALA A 157 2.82 -31.92 -6.48
CA ALA A 157 2.83 -30.50 -6.88
C ALA A 157 3.05 -30.27 -8.39
N HIS A 158 2.25 -30.89 -9.26
CA HIS A 158 2.32 -30.68 -10.71
C HIS A 158 0.95 -30.80 -11.40
N VAL A 159 0.83 -30.16 -12.55
CA VAL A 159 -0.32 -30.32 -13.45
C VAL A 159 -0.20 -31.65 -14.17
N VAL A 160 -1.23 -32.50 -14.10
CA VAL A 160 -1.28 -33.82 -14.75
C VAL A 160 -1.83 -33.69 -16.16
N GLU A 161 -3.01 -33.07 -16.31
CA GLU A 161 -3.74 -32.97 -17.58
C GLU A 161 -4.64 -31.74 -17.58
N THR A 162 -5.01 -31.26 -18.77
CA THR A 162 -6.01 -30.19 -18.94
C THR A 162 -7.05 -30.67 -19.98
N TYR A 163 -8.34 -30.61 -19.59
CA TYR A 163 -9.48 -30.96 -20.41
C TYR A 163 -10.21 -29.71 -20.86
N THR A 164 -10.18 -29.39 -22.15
CA THR A 164 -10.85 -28.19 -22.70
C THR A 164 -12.22 -28.56 -23.24
N LEU A 165 -13.27 -27.96 -22.69
CA LEU A 165 -14.67 -28.25 -23.03
C LEU A 165 -15.32 -27.19 -23.92
N GLY A 166 -14.60 -26.09 -24.23
CA GLY A 166 -15.06 -25.03 -25.14
C GLY A 166 -16.13 -24.10 -24.58
N SER A 167 -16.49 -24.26 -23.32
CA SER A 167 -17.45 -23.45 -22.58
C SER A 167 -17.06 -23.40 -21.11
N ASP A 168 -17.29 -22.27 -20.43
CA ASP A 168 -16.94 -22.09 -19.02
C ASP A 168 -17.44 -23.23 -18.16
N VAL A 169 -16.56 -23.80 -17.34
CA VAL A 169 -16.84 -24.92 -16.44
C VAL A 169 -17.07 -24.36 -15.03
N TRP A 170 -18.31 -24.49 -14.55
CA TRP A 170 -18.71 -23.99 -13.25
C TRP A 170 -18.46 -24.98 -12.09
N ASN A 171 -18.59 -26.27 -12.38
CA ASN A 171 -18.43 -27.32 -11.40
C ASN A 171 -17.96 -28.60 -12.05
N VAL A 172 -17.24 -29.43 -11.30
CA VAL A 172 -16.77 -30.75 -11.70
C VAL A 172 -16.98 -31.73 -10.55
N MET A 173 -17.24 -32.99 -10.86
CA MET A 173 -17.36 -34.04 -9.85
C MET A 173 -16.89 -35.37 -10.39
N ALA A 174 -16.05 -36.08 -9.62
CA ALA A 174 -15.59 -37.43 -9.91
C ALA A 174 -16.43 -38.41 -9.11
N VAL A 175 -17.19 -39.30 -9.80
CA VAL A 175 -18.06 -40.30 -9.18
C VAL A 175 -18.10 -41.57 -10.03
N ASP A 176 -17.93 -42.71 -9.40
CA ASP A 176 -18.04 -44.04 -10.04
C ASP A 176 -17.24 -44.20 -11.34
N GLY A 177 -16.02 -43.67 -11.34
CA GLY A 177 -15.10 -43.73 -12.49
C GLY A 177 -15.47 -42.79 -13.65
N ASN A 178 -16.41 -41.88 -13.45
CA ASN A 178 -16.78 -40.82 -14.39
C ASN A 178 -16.43 -39.45 -13.85
N LEU A 179 -16.08 -38.54 -14.75
CA LEU A 179 -15.92 -37.13 -14.48
C LEU A 179 -17.09 -36.34 -15.06
N TYR A 180 -17.89 -35.72 -14.21
CA TYR A 180 -19.01 -34.87 -14.59
C TYR A 180 -18.57 -33.41 -14.59
N ALA A 181 -18.94 -32.64 -15.59
CA ALA A 181 -18.65 -31.20 -15.70
C ALA A 181 -19.94 -30.42 -16.01
N ASN A 182 -20.25 -29.44 -15.18
CA ASN A 182 -21.33 -28.50 -15.48
C ASN A 182 -20.75 -27.29 -16.21
N THR A 183 -21.24 -27.04 -17.43
CA THR A 183 -20.72 -26.01 -18.33
C THR A 183 -21.77 -24.94 -18.64
N ALA A 184 -21.31 -23.73 -18.94
CA ALA A 184 -22.20 -22.58 -19.19
C ALA A 184 -23.09 -22.75 -20.44
N ALA A 185 -22.54 -23.29 -21.54
CA ALA A 185 -23.24 -23.38 -22.81
C ALA A 185 -23.71 -24.80 -23.17
N SER A 186 -22.95 -25.84 -22.77
CA SER A 186 -23.23 -27.22 -23.16
C SER A 186 -24.00 -28.03 -22.10
N GLY A 187 -24.38 -27.38 -20.99
CA GLY A 187 -25.01 -28.06 -19.86
C GLY A 187 -24.07 -29.03 -19.16
N VAL A 188 -24.59 -30.17 -18.71
CA VAL A 188 -23.79 -31.21 -18.05
C VAL A 188 -23.15 -32.13 -19.06
N MET A 189 -21.82 -32.25 -18.95
CA MET A 189 -21.01 -33.20 -19.75
C MET A 189 -20.46 -34.27 -18.82
N VAL A 190 -20.33 -35.51 -19.35
CA VAL A 190 -19.72 -36.64 -18.62
C VAL A 190 -18.69 -37.35 -19.50
N GLY A 191 -17.54 -37.67 -18.91
CA GLY A 191 -16.51 -38.48 -19.54
C GLY A 191 -16.04 -39.60 -18.61
N ARG A 192 -15.74 -40.79 -19.14
CA ARG A 192 -15.18 -41.88 -18.35
C ARG A 192 -13.70 -41.58 -18.04
N MET A 193 -13.30 -41.68 -16.79
CA MET A 193 -11.93 -41.37 -16.36
C MET A 193 -10.89 -42.37 -16.90
N SER A 194 -11.33 -43.56 -17.40
CA SER A 194 -10.48 -44.51 -18.11
C SER A 194 -10.18 -44.12 -19.55
N ASP A 195 -10.95 -43.19 -20.13
CA ASP A 195 -10.81 -42.75 -21.51
C ASP A 195 -9.87 -41.53 -21.58
N ASN A 196 -9.36 -41.23 -22.78
CA ASN A 196 -8.56 -40.02 -22.99
C ASN A 196 -9.46 -38.78 -23.00
N LEU A 197 -9.64 -38.14 -21.84
CA LEU A 197 -10.50 -36.94 -21.67
C LEU A 197 -9.90 -35.65 -22.26
N ILE A 198 -8.64 -35.68 -22.72
CA ILE A 198 -8.07 -34.56 -23.52
C ILE A 198 -8.79 -34.49 -24.89
N ASN A 199 -9.30 -35.62 -25.38
CA ASN A 199 -10.10 -35.63 -26.61
C ASN A 199 -11.56 -35.25 -26.28
N PRO A 200 -12.07 -34.10 -26.80
CA PRO A 200 -13.43 -33.65 -26.54
C PRO A 200 -14.52 -34.67 -27.00
N ALA A 201 -14.22 -35.55 -27.94
CA ALA A 201 -15.15 -36.59 -28.41
C ALA A 201 -15.53 -37.65 -27.34
N ASN A 202 -14.72 -37.76 -26.27
CA ASN A 202 -14.97 -38.67 -25.15
C ASN A 202 -15.86 -38.05 -24.06
N TRP A 203 -16.32 -36.78 -24.26
CA TRP A 203 -17.29 -36.12 -23.43
C TRP A 203 -18.68 -36.21 -24.05
N HIS A 204 -19.67 -36.61 -23.25
CA HIS A 204 -21.04 -36.82 -23.69
C HIS A 204 -22.00 -35.96 -22.86
N SER A 205 -23.03 -35.42 -23.50
CA SER A 205 -24.06 -34.67 -22.80
C SER A 205 -24.93 -35.58 -21.93
N THR A 206 -25.25 -35.12 -20.73
CA THR A 206 -26.18 -35.78 -19.81
C THR A 206 -27.09 -34.75 -19.14
N SER A 207 -28.26 -35.20 -18.67
CA SER A 207 -29.18 -34.35 -17.92
C SER A 207 -28.96 -34.39 -16.40
N HIS A 208 -28.04 -35.24 -15.93
CA HIS A 208 -27.84 -35.48 -14.51
C HIS A 208 -26.45 -34.99 -14.09
N PHE A 209 -26.42 -34.12 -13.06
CA PHE A 209 -25.21 -33.81 -12.32
C PHE A 209 -25.36 -34.39 -10.90
N PRO A 210 -24.36 -35.09 -10.34
CA PRO A 210 -24.51 -35.84 -9.09
C PRO A 210 -24.77 -35.01 -7.83
N GLU A 211 -24.60 -33.73 -7.85
CA GLU A 211 -24.71 -32.82 -6.72
C GLU A 211 -25.53 -31.57 -7.09
N SER A 212 -25.99 -30.81 -6.08
CA SER A 212 -26.59 -29.50 -6.30
C SER A 212 -25.58 -28.50 -6.90
N ILE A 213 -25.90 -27.96 -8.08
CA ILE A 213 -24.99 -27.11 -8.88
C ILE A 213 -24.95 -25.66 -8.44
N TYR A 214 -25.80 -25.25 -7.50
CA TYR A 214 -26.09 -23.83 -7.25
C TYR A 214 -25.43 -23.24 -6.02
N ASP A 215 -24.83 -24.05 -5.14
CA ASP A 215 -24.24 -23.54 -3.94
C ASP A 215 -22.78 -23.11 -4.17
N ALA A 216 -22.47 -21.85 -3.83
CA ALA A 216 -21.10 -21.38 -3.76
C ALA A 216 -20.36 -22.23 -2.73
N TYR A 217 -19.26 -22.88 -3.15
CA TYR A 217 -18.46 -23.69 -2.24
C TYR A 217 -17.82 -22.81 -1.17
N ARG A 218 -18.12 -23.07 0.08
CA ARG A 218 -17.58 -22.34 1.25
C ARG A 218 -16.81 -23.25 2.21
N GLY A 219 -16.58 -24.51 1.83
CA GLY A 219 -15.93 -25.51 2.67
C GLY A 219 -16.76 -25.86 3.90
N ASP A 220 -16.09 -25.91 5.05
CA ASP A 220 -16.68 -26.20 6.36
C ASP A 220 -17.26 -24.94 7.06
N TYR A 221 -17.60 -23.89 6.29
CA TYR A 221 -17.99 -22.59 6.79
C TYR A 221 -19.13 -22.66 7.81
N ASP A 222 -20.21 -23.33 7.48
CA ASP A 222 -21.40 -23.39 8.35
C ASP A 222 -21.13 -24.15 9.67
N ALA A 223 -20.18 -25.06 9.67
CA ALA A 223 -19.80 -25.81 10.85
C ALA A 223 -18.93 -24.99 11.81
N TYR A 224 -18.11 -24.07 11.30
CA TYR A 224 -17.09 -23.39 12.09
C TYR A 224 -17.19 -21.87 12.15
N ILE A 225 -18.13 -21.24 11.42
CA ILE A 225 -18.25 -19.77 11.41
C ILE A 225 -18.52 -19.19 12.81
N SER A 226 -19.24 -19.89 13.69
CA SER A 226 -19.49 -19.43 15.05
C SER A 226 -18.21 -19.32 15.90
N ILE A 227 -17.19 -20.11 15.60
CA ILE A 227 -15.87 -20.03 16.23
C ILE A 227 -15.05 -18.95 15.56
N VAL A 228 -14.97 -19.00 14.21
CA VAL A 228 -14.14 -18.12 13.39
C VAL A 228 -14.54 -16.65 13.54
N SER A 229 -15.83 -16.33 13.67
CA SER A 229 -16.31 -14.96 13.86
C SER A 229 -15.88 -14.29 15.18
N GLN A 230 -15.32 -15.06 16.13
CA GLN A 230 -14.81 -14.55 17.40
C GLN A 230 -13.28 -14.38 17.39
N ILE A 231 -12.61 -14.78 16.31
CA ILE A 231 -11.16 -14.70 16.18
C ILE A 231 -10.77 -13.32 15.69
N ASP A 232 -9.85 -12.69 16.40
CA ASP A 232 -9.12 -11.52 15.94
C ASP A 232 -7.75 -11.98 15.43
N ALA A 233 -7.59 -12.03 14.13
CA ALA A 233 -6.31 -12.37 13.48
C ALA A 233 -5.38 -11.15 13.33
N GLY A 234 -5.77 -9.98 13.84
CA GLY A 234 -5.04 -8.73 13.72
C GLY A 234 -5.21 -8.07 12.33
N GLY A 235 -4.36 -7.08 12.08
CA GLY A 235 -4.37 -6.33 10.80
C GLY A 235 -5.49 -5.29 10.70
N PRO A 236 -5.55 -4.58 9.56
CA PRO A 236 -6.60 -3.62 9.26
C PRO A 236 -7.96 -4.30 9.09
N HIS A 237 -9.01 -3.52 9.12
CA HIS A 237 -10.37 -4.06 8.93
C HIS A 237 -10.68 -4.36 7.46
N TYR A 238 -10.13 -3.54 6.55
CA TYR A 238 -10.28 -3.67 5.09
C TYR A 238 -8.93 -3.52 4.39
N ASN A 239 -8.80 -4.04 3.18
CA ASN A 239 -7.58 -3.94 2.35
C ASN A 239 -7.52 -2.66 1.50
N GLU A 240 -8.56 -1.84 1.50
CA GLU A 240 -8.65 -0.64 0.68
C GLU A 240 -7.96 0.54 1.35
N PHE A 241 -6.94 1.09 0.67
CA PHE A 241 -6.11 2.21 1.13
C PHE A 241 -5.89 3.23 0.01
N ASN A 242 -6.97 3.80 -0.50
CA ASN A 242 -6.90 4.79 -1.59
C ASN A 242 -6.16 6.06 -1.18
N ARG A 243 -6.19 6.43 0.12
CA ARG A 243 -5.39 7.49 0.69
C ARG A 243 -4.82 7.11 2.04
N LEU A 244 -3.58 7.57 2.26
CA LEU A 244 -2.84 7.38 3.50
C LEU A 244 -2.31 8.70 4.05
N TRP A 245 -2.28 8.81 5.37
CA TRP A 245 -1.61 9.88 6.11
C TRP A 245 -0.80 9.27 7.25
N PHE A 246 0.44 9.70 7.38
CA PHE A 246 1.26 9.37 8.54
C PHE A 246 1.45 10.64 9.37
N VAL A 247 0.82 10.69 10.54
CA VAL A 247 0.76 11.88 11.39
C VAL A 247 0.99 11.48 12.84
N ASN A 248 1.94 12.14 13.53
CA ASN A 248 2.24 11.93 14.94
C ASN A 248 2.49 10.46 15.31
N GLY A 249 3.17 9.71 14.46
CA GLY A 249 3.48 8.30 14.69
C GLY A 249 2.33 7.32 14.42
N CYS A 250 1.19 7.80 13.96
CA CYS A 250 0.02 6.99 13.59
C CYS A 250 -0.19 7.00 12.08
N LEU A 251 -0.57 5.84 11.53
CA LEU A 251 -0.99 5.72 10.15
C LEU A 251 -2.51 5.75 10.07
N TYR A 252 -3.04 6.57 9.18
CA TYR A 252 -4.46 6.67 8.89
C TYR A 252 -4.71 6.33 7.42
N GLY A 253 -5.85 5.71 7.13
CA GLY A 253 -6.23 5.36 5.78
C GLY A 253 -7.73 5.45 5.53
N VAL A 254 -8.11 5.79 4.30
CA VAL A 254 -9.46 5.68 3.75
C VAL A 254 -9.42 4.94 2.42
N GLY A 255 -10.48 4.19 2.12
CA GLY A 255 -10.50 3.28 0.98
C GLY A 255 -11.25 3.80 -0.24
N GLY A 256 -12.14 4.79 -0.09
CA GLY A 256 -12.98 5.29 -1.16
C GLY A 256 -12.26 6.20 -2.15
N GLY A 257 -12.84 6.38 -3.32
CA GLY A 257 -12.27 7.22 -4.35
C GLY A 257 -13.04 7.22 -5.67
N TRP A 258 -12.37 7.76 -6.68
CA TRP A 258 -12.82 7.81 -8.05
C TRP A 258 -11.82 7.10 -8.98
N TYR A 259 -12.34 6.45 -10.01
CA TYR A 259 -11.58 5.93 -11.15
C TYR A 259 -12.17 6.50 -12.45
N ASP A 260 -11.52 6.27 -13.57
CA ASP A 260 -12.06 6.64 -14.87
C ASP A 260 -13.42 5.96 -15.11
N GLY A 261 -14.46 6.78 -15.11
CA GLY A 261 -15.84 6.33 -15.33
C GLY A 261 -16.73 6.36 -14.10
N GLY A 262 -16.23 6.64 -12.88
CA GLY A 262 -17.11 6.83 -11.73
C GLY A 262 -16.57 6.58 -10.34
N GLN A 263 -17.46 6.55 -9.40
CA GLN A 263 -17.23 6.31 -7.99
C GLN A 263 -16.85 4.84 -7.74
N MET A 264 -15.87 4.58 -6.87
CA MET A 264 -15.39 3.22 -6.58
C MET A 264 -16.44 2.37 -5.86
N ASN A 265 -17.35 2.99 -5.12
CA ASN A 265 -18.39 2.34 -4.31
C ASN A 265 -17.83 1.36 -3.27
N ARG A 266 -16.68 1.65 -2.73
CA ARG A 266 -16.03 0.86 -1.68
C ARG A 266 -16.71 1.09 -0.34
N THR A 267 -16.46 0.22 0.62
CA THR A 267 -16.94 0.38 2.00
C THR A 267 -16.45 1.70 2.58
N ALA A 268 -17.35 2.51 3.12
CA ALA A 268 -17.01 3.81 3.68
C ALA A 268 -16.46 3.65 5.08
N GLN A 269 -15.14 3.46 5.17
CA GLN A 269 -14.46 3.35 6.45
C GLN A 269 -13.16 4.14 6.45
N TRP A 270 -12.78 4.63 7.61
CA TRP A 270 -11.45 5.06 7.90
C TRP A 270 -10.80 4.08 8.87
N GLN A 271 -9.49 3.96 8.79
CA GLN A 271 -8.71 3.01 9.56
C GLN A 271 -7.52 3.73 10.18
N GLN A 272 -7.13 3.27 11.36
CA GLN A 272 -5.98 3.83 12.08
C GLN A 272 -5.11 2.69 12.64
N MET A 273 -3.81 2.83 12.44
CA MET A 273 -2.79 2.06 13.15
C MET A 273 -2.06 3.01 14.10
N ASP A 274 -1.99 2.65 15.37
CA ASP A 274 -1.31 3.46 16.39
C ASP A 274 0.23 3.32 16.30
N HIS A 275 0.93 4.07 17.15
CA HIS A 275 2.40 4.07 17.21
C HIS A 275 3.01 2.72 17.69
N GLU A 276 2.21 1.85 18.27
CA GLU A 276 2.61 0.49 18.69
C GLU A 276 2.34 -0.54 17.58
N GLY A 277 1.69 -0.13 16.49
CA GLY A 277 1.35 -0.98 15.34
C GLY A 277 0.00 -1.70 15.47
N HIS A 278 -0.84 -1.32 16.44
CA HIS A 278 -2.15 -1.92 16.62
C HIS A 278 -3.20 -1.20 15.77
N TRP A 279 -4.01 -1.98 15.06
CA TRP A 279 -5.12 -1.47 14.28
C TRP A 279 -6.36 -1.26 15.14
N GLN A 280 -6.97 -0.09 14.99
CA GLN A 280 -8.23 0.22 15.66
C GLN A 280 -9.41 -0.13 14.77
N ARG A 281 -10.38 -0.85 15.35
CA ARG A 281 -11.68 -1.06 14.73
C ARG A 281 -12.58 0.13 15.03
N ILE A 282 -13.09 0.76 13.98
CA ILE A 282 -13.94 1.93 14.07
C ILE A 282 -15.22 1.64 13.33
N ASP A 283 -16.31 1.54 14.07
CA ASP A 283 -17.64 1.41 13.48
C ASP A 283 -18.08 2.75 12.92
N THR A 284 -18.44 2.77 11.65
CA THR A 284 -18.83 4.00 10.98
C THR A 284 -20.28 3.93 10.48
N PRO A 285 -21.06 5.04 10.58
CA PRO A 285 -22.39 5.12 10.01
C PRO A 285 -22.39 5.42 8.51
N MET A 286 -21.22 5.63 7.92
CA MET A 286 -21.05 5.98 6.52
C MET A 286 -21.41 4.80 5.61
N LYS A 287 -21.99 5.11 4.44
CA LYS A 287 -22.48 4.07 3.52
C LYS A 287 -21.43 3.66 2.49
N LYS A 288 -20.75 4.64 1.86
CA LYS A 288 -19.79 4.40 0.76
C LYS A 288 -18.72 5.47 0.69
N ASP A 289 -17.55 5.07 0.24
CA ASP A 289 -16.44 5.89 -0.17
C ASP A 289 -16.07 7.03 0.78
N ALA A 290 -15.42 6.69 1.89
CA ALA A 290 -14.61 7.67 2.63
C ALA A 290 -13.41 8.04 1.76
N VAL A 291 -13.25 9.34 1.42
CA VAL A 291 -12.32 9.80 0.39
C VAL A 291 -11.25 10.76 0.89
N SER A 292 -11.50 11.44 2.00
CA SER A 292 -10.57 12.38 2.60
C SER A 292 -10.75 12.47 4.11
N MET A 293 -9.72 12.90 4.80
CA MET A 293 -9.72 13.07 6.24
C MET A 293 -8.97 14.35 6.62
N ALA A 294 -9.43 15.01 7.67
CA ALA A 294 -8.68 16.07 8.33
C ALA A 294 -8.67 15.84 9.85
N ILE A 295 -7.48 15.79 10.41
CA ILE A 295 -7.26 15.68 11.86
C ILE A 295 -7.11 17.07 12.43
N ASP A 296 -7.81 17.37 13.52
CA ASP A 296 -7.70 18.68 14.19
C ASP A 296 -6.26 18.88 14.71
N PRO A 297 -5.56 19.93 14.29
CA PRO A 297 -4.19 20.19 14.74
C PRO A 297 -4.06 20.39 16.25
N ALA A 298 -5.15 20.76 16.94
CA ALA A 298 -5.16 20.99 18.39
C ALA A 298 -5.58 19.76 19.19
N ASP A 299 -6.28 18.78 18.55
CA ASP A 299 -6.80 17.57 19.20
C ASP A 299 -6.75 16.37 18.26
N ALA A 300 -5.73 15.54 18.37
CA ALA A 300 -5.55 14.36 17.53
C ALA A 300 -6.68 13.31 17.66
N THR A 301 -7.56 13.43 18.65
CA THR A 301 -8.74 12.55 18.81
C THR A 301 -9.97 13.07 18.07
N HIS A 302 -9.90 14.31 17.56
CA HIS A 302 -10.95 14.97 16.81
C HIS A 302 -10.58 14.99 15.32
N LEU A 303 -11.45 14.45 14.49
CA LEU A 303 -11.20 14.38 13.06
C LEU A 303 -12.52 14.43 12.25
N TYR A 304 -12.37 14.81 11.01
CA TYR A 304 -13.46 14.80 10.03
C TYR A 304 -13.16 13.85 8.90
N ILE A 305 -14.21 13.14 8.44
CA ILE A 305 -14.14 12.22 7.29
C ILE A 305 -15.11 12.70 6.21
N ALA A 306 -14.58 12.95 5.04
CA ALA A 306 -15.33 13.28 3.84
C ALA A 306 -15.77 12.02 3.11
N THR A 307 -16.96 12.05 2.55
CA THR A 307 -17.49 10.93 1.77
C THR A 307 -17.99 11.37 0.40
N CYS A 308 -17.89 10.46 -0.55
CA CYS A 308 -18.48 10.65 -1.86
C CYS A 308 -19.94 10.18 -1.84
N GLY A 309 -20.85 11.07 -1.41
CA GLY A 309 -22.30 10.83 -1.45
C GLY A 309 -23.02 10.82 -0.11
N ASN A 310 -22.33 10.90 1.05
CA ASN A 310 -22.98 10.99 2.35
C ASN A 310 -22.61 12.26 3.16
N GLY A 311 -21.95 13.23 2.54
CA GLY A 311 -21.49 14.45 3.18
C GLY A 311 -20.26 14.28 4.05
N LEU A 312 -20.20 15.04 5.14
CA LEU A 312 -19.08 15.10 6.07
C LEU A 312 -19.48 14.49 7.41
N PHE A 313 -18.58 13.69 7.99
CA PHE A 313 -18.75 13.13 9.33
C PHE A 313 -17.69 13.67 10.28
N GLU A 314 -18.10 13.97 11.51
CA GLU A 314 -17.23 14.38 12.61
C GLU A 314 -17.07 13.21 13.58
N PHE A 315 -15.84 12.94 13.99
CA PHE A 315 -15.48 11.91 14.96
C PHE A 315 -14.70 12.50 16.14
N ARG A 316 -14.95 12.00 17.35
CA ARG A 316 -14.15 12.25 18.54
C ARG A 316 -13.87 10.96 19.26
N ASN A 317 -12.61 10.70 19.60
CA ASN A 317 -12.18 9.44 20.22
C ASN A 317 -12.69 8.20 19.45
N GLY A 318 -12.64 8.24 18.12
CA GLY A 318 -13.11 7.14 17.26
C GLY A 318 -14.63 6.98 17.19
N GLN A 319 -15.43 7.84 17.83
CA GLN A 319 -16.90 7.77 17.81
C GLN A 319 -17.49 8.87 16.92
N PRO A 320 -18.47 8.55 16.07
CA PRO A 320 -19.16 9.55 15.27
C PRO A 320 -20.01 10.45 16.17
N VAL A 321 -19.85 11.77 16.04
CA VAL A 321 -20.56 12.77 16.86
C VAL A 321 -21.50 13.66 16.04
N ALA A 322 -21.23 13.87 14.75
CA ALA A 322 -22.07 14.64 13.85
C ALA A 322 -21.96 14.18 12.40
N GLN A 323 -23.02 14.45 11.62
CA GLN A 323 -23.03 14.36 10.17
C GLN A 323 -23.54 15.66 9.57
N TYR A 324 -22.83 16.20 8.59
CA TYR A 324 -23.18 17.41 7.85
C TYR A 324 -23.65 17.04 6.45
N THR A 325 -24.86 17.48 6.10
CA THR A 325 -25.56 17.18 4.85
C THR A 325 -26.20 18.43 4.27
N ALA A 326 -26.83 18.35 3.12
CA ALA A 326 -27.58 19.48 2.54
C ALA A 326 -28.78 19.93 3.40
N GLY A 327 -29.24 19.12 4.34
CA GLY A 327 -30.37 19.44 5.21
C GLY A 327 -29.99 20.23 6.47
N ASN A 328 -28.72 20.22 6.89
CA ASN A 328 -28.28 20.82 8.15
C ASN A 328 -26.99 21.63 8.06
N SER A 329 -26.49 21.90 6.84
CA SER A 329 -25.26 22.64 6.63
C SER A 329 -25.30 23.44 5.32
N LEU A 330 -24.22 24.12 4.96
CA LEU A 330 -24.05 24.80 3.66
C LEU A 330 -23.68 23.83 2.53
N LEU A 331 -23.44 22.56 2.84
CA LEU A 331 -23.17 21.54 1.81
C LEU A 331 -24.40 21.37 0.92
N ALA A 332 -24.16 21.21 -0.37
CA ALA A 332 -25.20 20.98 -1.37
C ALA A 332 -25.05 19.61 -2.04
N SER A 333 -26.13 19.08 -2.56
CA SER A 333 -26.08 17.88 -3.37
C SER A 333 -25.60 18.17 -4.79
N ALA A 334 -24.75 17.31 -5.32
CA ALA A 334 -24.32 17.35 -6.72
C ALA A 334 -25.44 16.89 -7.69
N ILE A 335 -26.48 16.23 -7.19
CA ILE A 335 -27.61 15.72 -7.99
C ILE A 335 -28.87 16.54 -7.69
N PRO A 336 -29.38 17.37 -8.64
CA PRO A 336 -30.57 18.13 -8.44
C PRO A 336 -31.78 17.26 -8.02
N GLY A 337 -32.42 17.64 -6.93
CA GLY A 337 -33.60 16.93 -6.40
C GLY A 337 -33.30 15.71 -5.51
N ASN A 338 -32.02 15.38 -5.30
CA ASN A 338 -31.58 14.35 -4.36
C ASN A 338 -30.71 14.95 -3.26
N ASN A 339 -31.29 15.39 -2.17
CA ASN A 339 -30.55 16.04 -1.06
C ASN A 339 -29.66 15.06 -0.26
N ASP A 340 -29.77 13.77 -0.49
CA ASP A 340 -28.97 12.78 0.23
C ASP A 340 -27.62 12.52 -0.42
N TYR A 341 -27.38 12.96 -1.68
CA TYR A 341 -26.12 12.74 -2.39
C TYR A 341 -25.20 13.95 -2.28
N VAL A 342 -24.56 14.10 -1.14
CA VAL A 342 -23.61 15.18 -0.87
C VAL A 342 -22.18 14.68 -1.01
N ARG A 343 -21.41 15.29 -1.93
CA ARG A 343 -20.01 14.95 -2.19
C ARG A 343 -19.10 15.96 -1.49
N VAL A 344 -18.23 15.42 -0.66
CA VAL A 344 -17.10 16.15 -0.10
C VAL A 344 -15.85 15.39 -0.48
N ASP A 345 -14.95 15.97 -1.29
CA ASP A 345 -13.84 15.25 -1.91
C ASP A 345 -12.47 15.59 -1.26
N GLY A 346 -12.32 16.78 -0.68
CA GLY A 346 -11.09 17.24 -0.05
C GLY A 346 -11.34 17.92 1.29
N LEU A 347 -10.49 17.64 2.29
CA LEU A 347 -10.50 18.24 3.61
C LEU A 347 -9.11 18.70 4.00
N PHE A 348 -8.99 19.87 4.61
CA PHE A 348 -7.76 20.36 5.23
C PHE A 348 -8.04 21.39 6.31
N TYR A 349 -7.13 21.55 7.25
CA TYR A 349 -7.10 22.67 8.19
C TYR A 349 -6.13 23.75 7.73
N ASP A 350 -6.50 24.99 7.89
CA ASP A 350 -5.58 26.12 7.74
C ASP A 350 -4.84 26.46 9.05
N ARG A 351 -3.93 27.44 8.98
CA ARG A 351 -3.15 27.91 10.13
C ARG A 351 -3.99 28.60 11.20
N GLN A 352 -5.22 29.04 10.88
CA GLN A 352 -6.20 29.60 11.81
C GLN A 352 -7.11 28.52 12.41
N HIS A 353 -6.82 27.24 12.22
CA HIS A 353 -7.62 26.10 12.66
C HIS A 353 -9.05 26.11 12.11
N ARG A 354 -9.26 26.66 10.90
CA ARG A 354 -10.55 26.52 10.19
C ARG A 354 -10.49 25.28 9.32
N LEU A 355 -11.56 24.49 9.37
CA LEU A 355 -11.71 23.33 8.50
C LEU A 355 -12.23 23.77 7.14
N TRP A 356 -11.48 23.46 6.09
CA TRP A 356 -11.89 23.66 4.71
C TRP A 356 -12.33 22.35 4.10
N MET A 357 -13.38 22.43 3.26
CA MET A 357 -13.95 21.30 2.56
C MET A 357 -14.35 21.67 1.14
N THR A 358 -14.13 20.75 0.20
CA THR A 358 -14.60 20.91 -1.16
C THR A 358 -15.94 20.22 -1.32
N ASN A 359 -16.92 20.93 -1.89
CA ASN A 359 -18.24 20.39 -2.24
C ASN A 359 -18.38 20.42 -3.76
N SER A 360 -17.72 19.46 -4.42
CA SER A 360 -17.56 19.39 -5.87
C SER A 360 -18.89 19.33 -6.61
N GLU A 361 -18.93 19.86 -7.85
CA GLU A 361 -20.12 19.94 -8.73
C GLU A 361 -21.28 20.74 -8.17
N THR A 362 -21.05 21.65 -7.25
CA THR A 362 -22.09 22.53 -6.67
C THR A 362 -21.80 23.99 -6.93
N GLN A 363 -22.76 24.88 -6.66
CA GLN A 363 -22.58 26.33 -6.78
C GLN A 363 -21.66 26.89 -5.69
N HIS A 364 -21.41 26.13 -4.64
CA HIS A 364 -20.51 26.45 -3.52
C HIS A 364 -19.41 25.40 -3.44
N PRO A 365 -18.46 25.39 -4.36
CA PRO A 365 -17.48 24.29 -4.47
C PRO A 365 -16.43 24.29 -3.36
N LEU A 366 -16.30 25.38 -2.60
CA LEU A 366 -15.38 25.49 -1.48
C LEU A 366 -16.10 26.10 -0.27
N ILE A 367 -16.02 25.41 0.85
CA ILE A 367 -16.67 25.81 2.11
C ILE A 367 -15.62 25.74 3.22
N ARG A 368 -15.63 26.71 4.13
CA ARG A 368 -14.85 26.68 5.36
C ARG A 368 -15.74 26.72 6.60
N MET A 369 -15.29 26.05 7.66
CA MET A 369 -15.97 25.98 8.94
C MET A 369 -15.01 26.45 10.04
N ASN A 370 -15.45 27.39 10.87
CA ASN A 370 -14.67 27.86 12.02
C ASN A 370 -14.80 26.89 13.22
N SER A 371 -14.05 27.15 14.29
CA SER A 371 -14.06 26.35 15.53
C SER A 371 -15.41 26.32 16.25
N GLU A 372 -16.32 27.27 15.96
CA GLU A 372 -17.68 27.33 16.51
C GLU A 372 -18.69 26.52 15.65
N GLY A 373 -18.24 25.93 14.54
CA GLY A 373 -19.09 25.18 13.63
C GLY A 373 -19.86 26.03 12.62
N THR A 374 -19.58 27.35 12.56
CA THR A 374 -20.19 28.23 11.55
C THR A 374 -19.51 28.02 10.20
N MET A 375 -20.32 27.77 9.17
CA MET A 375 -19.85 27.56 7.80
C MET A 375 -20.05 28.82 6.95
N GLU A 376 -19.12 29.04 6.02
CA GLU A 376 -19.24 30.04 4.96
C GLU A 376 -18.70 29.50 3.64
N SER A 377 -19.26 29.93 2.51
CA SER A 377 -18.81 29.53 1.17
C SER A 377 -17.82 30.55 0.62
N LEU A 378 -16.86 30.04 -0.16
CA LEU A 378 -15.94 30.85 -0.95
C LEU A 378 -16.20 30.58 -2.43
N ASP A 379 -16.96 31.48 -3.06
CA ASP A 379 -17.42 31.34 -4.46
C ASP A 379 -16.46 32.10 -5.39
N HIS A 380 -15.21 31.60 -5.54
CA HIS A 380 -14.20 32.26 -6.36
C HIS A 380 -14.35 31.87 -7.84
N PRO A 381 -14.22 32.83 -8.80
CA PRO A 381 -14.39 32.55 -10.26
C PRO A 381 -13.48 31.43 -10.79
N SER A 382 -12.25 31.26 -10.26
CA SER A 382 -11.30 30.22 -10.67
C SER A 382 -11.76 28.79 -10.29
N LEU A 383 -12.81 28.63 -9.50
CA LEU A 383 -13.44 27.34 -9.21
C LEU A 383 -14.50 26.94 -10.25
N PHE A 384 -14.65 27.76 -11.32
CA PHE A 384 -15.60 27.52 -12.38
C PHE A 384 -14.91 27.60 -13.74
N TYR A 385 -15.23 26.67 -14.62
CA TYR A 385 -14.82 26.70 -16.01
C TYR A 385 -16.05 26.85 -16.91
N ASN A 386 -16.08 27.92 -17.72
CA ASN A 386 -17.25 28.27 -18.55
C ASN A 386 -18.59 28.28 -17.78
N GLY A 387 -18.58 28.75 -16.54
CA GLY A 387 -19.76 28.81 -15.69
C GLY A 387 -20.17 27.48 -15.03
N THR A 388 -19.42 26.41 -15.25
CA THR A 388 -19.63 25.10 -14.63
C THR A 388 -18.61 24.93 -13.50
N PRO A 389 -19.02 24.49 -12.28
CA PRO A 389 -18.09 24.22 -11.19
C PRO A 389 -17.07 23.15 -11.57
N LEU A 390 -15.85 23.24 -11.04
CA LEU A 390 -14.86 22.18 -11.13
C LEU A 390 -15.39 20.89 -10.48
N THR A 391 -15.09 19.74 -11.08
CA THR A 391 -15.86 18.52 -10.85
C THR A 391 -15.38 17.65 -9.70
N ILE A 392 -14.04 17.53 -9.50
CA ILE A 392 -13.48 16.68 -8.45
C ILE A 392 -12.25 17.37 -7.84
N LEU A 393 -12.50 18.26 -6.89
CA LEU A 393 -11.46 18.97 -6.14
C LEU A 393 -11.00 18.10 -4.95
N ARG A 394 -9.89 17.39 -5.12
CA ARG A 394 -9.41 16.42 -4.13
C ARG A 394 -7.90 16.53 -3.87
N ASN A 395 -7.45 15.72 -2.94
CA ASN A 395 -6.03 15.51 -2.63
C ASN A 395 -5.33 16.79 -2.15
N PRO A 396 -5.87 17.49 -1.12
CA PRO A 396 -5.24 18.69 -0.59
C PRO A 396 -3.83 18.40 -0.05
N THR A 397 -2.90 19.28 -0.40
CA THR A 397 -1.53 19.30 0.11
C THR A 397 -1.17 20.73 0.45
N THR A 398 -0.75 20.98 1.69
CA THR A 398 -0.32 22.31 2.14
C THR A 398 1.17 22.48 1.84
N ASP A 399 1.53 23.57 1.15
CA ASP A 399 2.93 23.90 0.87
C ASP A 399 3.61 24.59 2.08
N HIS A 400 4.93 24.74 2.01
CA HIS A 400 5.72 25.34 3.07
C HIS A 400 5.30 26.79 3.40
N THR A 401 4.65 27.49 2.48
CA THR A 401 4.13 28.85 2.68
C THR A 401 2.77 28.87 3.37
N GLY A 402 2.04 27.76 3.41
CA GLY A 402 0.70 27.60 3.98
C GLY A 402 -0.42 27.67 2.96
N LYS A 403 -0.11 27.75 1.68
CA LYS A 403 -1.10 27.65 0.62
C LYS A 403 -1.45 26.18 0.40
N VAL A 404 -2.68 25.94 -0.03
CA VAL A 404 -3.20 24.58 -0.23
C VAL A 404 -3.42 24.31 -1.70
N TRP A 405 -2.86 23.21 -2.15
CA TRP A 405 -2.94 22.73 -3.51
C TRP A 405 -3.89 21.53 -3.59
N LEU A 406 -4.76 21.55 -4.61
CA LEU A 406 -5.74 20.53 -4.91
C LEU A 406 -5.59 20.09 -6.37
N VAL A 407 -6.00 18.89 -6.69
CA VAL A 407 -6.15 18.43 -8.06
C VAL A 407 -7.63 18.49 -8.46
N ASN A 408 -7.91 18.92 -9.71
CA ASN A 408 -9.17 18.67 -10.37
C ASN A 408 -8.98 17.47 -11.32
N SER A 409 -9.47 16.32 -10.90
CA SER A 409 -9.11 15.02 -11.49
C SER A 409 -10.18 14.45 -12.41
N HIS A 410 -10.85 15.28 -13.21
CA HIS A 410 -11.87 14.79 -14.13
C HIS A 410 -11.69 15.39 -15.52
N ASN A 411 -12.21 14.69 -16.56
CA ASN A 411 -12.16 15.02 -17.99
C ASN A 411 -12.60 16.45 -18.34
N HIS A 412 -13.32 17.12 -17.46
CA HIS A 412 -13.70 18.51 -17.63
C HIS A 412 -12.67 19.42 -16.95
N HIS A 413 -11.78 20.00 -17.74
CA HIS A 413 -10.83 21.01 -17.31
C HIS A 413 -9.81 20.51 -16.26
N PRO A 414 -8.94 19.54 -16.61
CA PRO A 414 -7.90 19.04 -15.71
C PRO A 414 -6.92 20.16 -15.35
N CYS A 415 -6.68 20.38 -14.06
CA CYS A 415 -5.81 21.44 -13.57
C CYS A 415 -5.35 21.20 -12.13
N LEU A 416 -4.33 21.96 -11.68
CA LEU A 416 -4.08 22.18 -10.26
C LEU A 416 -4.83 23.43 -9.81
N VAL A 417 -5.36 23.40 -8.59
CA VAL A 417 -5.98 24.56 -7.93
C VAL A 417 -5.16 24.87 -6.69
N ARG A 418 -4.76 26.15 -6.54
CA ARG A 418 -4.10 26.66 -5.36
C ARG A 418 -5.04 27.61 -4.62
N ILE A 419 -5.17 27.43 -3.32
CA ILE A 419 -5.95 28.28 -2.40
C ILE A 419 -4.98 28.94 -1.43
N ASP A 420 -5.09 30.25 -1.25
CA ASP A 420 -4.47 30.98 -0.16
C ASP A 420 -5.50 31.20 0.95
N PRO A 421 -5.45 30.45 2.08
CA PRO A 421 -6.46 30.59 3.13
C PRO A 421 -6.37 31.91 3.90
N GLU A 422 -5.31 32.70 3.75
CA GLU A 422 -5.14 33.97 4.42
C GLU A 422 -5.78 35.13 3.64
N THR A 423 -5.74 35.06 2.31
CA THR A 423 -6.25 36.13 1.42
C THR A 423 -7.55 35.76 0.72
N ASP A 424 -7.97 34.47 0.80
CA ASP A 424 -9.09 33.87 0.08
C ASP A 424 -8.89 33.90 -1.47
N GLU A 425 -7.66 34.07 -1.94
CA GLU A 425 -7.33 33.96 -3.37
C GLU A 425 -7.29 32.50 -3.84
N VAL A 426 -7.77 32.29 -5.05
CA VAL A 426 -7.77 30.97 -5.71
C VAL A 426 -7.22 31.09 -7.12
N ASP A 427 -6.20 30.31 -7.41
CA ASP A 427 -5.61 30.19 -8.72
C ASP A 427 -5.91 28.82 -9.35
N CYS A 428 -6.14 28.79 -10.66
CA CYS A 428 -6.28 27.55 -11.43
C CYS A 428 -5.16 27.47 -12.47
N PHE A 429 -4.27 26.50 -12.32
CA PHE A 429 -3.14 26.25 -13.23
C PHE A 429 -3.58 25.27 -14.34
N ASP A 430 -4.11 25.81 -15.43
CA ASP A 430 -4.69 25.07 -16.56
C ASP A 430 -3.94 25.29 -17.88
N ALA A 431 -2.83 26.02 -17.86
CA ALA A 431 -1.98 26.23 -19.03
C ALA A 431 -1.21 24.95 -19.39
N LEU A 432 -1.89 24.00 -20.07
CA LEU A 432 -1.33 22.69 -20.45
C LEU A 432 -0.31 22.83 -21.59
N ARG A 433 0.85 23.38 -21.31
CA ARG A 433 2.05 23.44 -22.15
C ARG A 433 3.30 23.24 -21.30
N ASN A 434 4.36 22.74 -21.93
CA ASN A 434 5.63 22.56 -21.23
C ASN A 434 6.52 23.82 -21.30
N GLN A 435 7.73 23.74 -20.75
CA GLN A 435 8.73 24.81 -20.70
C GLN A 435 9.18 25.31 -22.10
N ASP A 436 8.95 24.53 -23.14
CA ASP A 436 9.28 24.84 -24.53
C ASP A 436 8.05 25.31 -25.31
N GLU A 437 6.99 25.72 -24.63
CA GLU A 437 5.69 26.12 -25.17
C GLU A 437 4.98 25.00 -25.99
N THR A 438 5.43 23.74 -25.84
CA THR A 438 4.79 22.61 -26.52
C THR A 438 3.50 22.23 -25.78
N PRO A 439 2.35 22.13 -26.47
CA PRO A 439 1.11 21.72 -25.85
C PRO A 439 1.19 20.30 -25.27
N LEU A 440 0.80 20.16 -23.99
CA LEU A 440 0.64 18.88 -23.31
C LEU A 440 -0.70 18.28 -23.74
N ARG A 441 -0.65 17.20 -24.52
CA ARG A 441 -1.83 16.55 -25.08
C ARG A 441 -2.26 15.37 -24.25
N ASP A 442 -3.53 14.99 -24.38
CA ASP A 442 -4.10 13.77 -23.79
C ASP A 442 -4.04 13.72 -22.25
N ILE A 443 -3.81 14.88 -21.62
CA ILE A 443 -3.96 15.01 -20.17
C ILE A 443 -5.44 15.25 -19.87
N TYR A 444 -6.05 14.26 -19.23
CA TYR A 444 -7.46 14.34 -18.81
C TYR A 444 -7.63 14.23 -17.30
N SER A 445 -6.57 13.92 -16.54
CA SER A 445 -6.64 13.87 -15.08
C SER A 445 -5.34 14.33 -14.42
N PHE A 446 -5.51 15.06 -13.31
CA PHE A 446 -4.50 15.27 -12.28
C PHE A 446 -4.89 14.41 -11.07
N ASN A 447 -4.01 13.52 -10.63
CA ASN A 447 -4.35 12.50 -9.64
C ASN A 447 -3.79 12.78 -8.25
N CYS A 448 -2.59 13.36 -8.16
CA CYS A 448 -1.93 13.69 -6.91
C CYS A 448 -1.08 14.95 -7.06
N VAL A 449 -0.74 15.56 -5.93
CA VAL A 449 0.12 16.74 -5.84
C VAL A 449 1.02 16.62 -4.62
N ALA A 450 2.29 17.02 -4.75
CA ALA A 450 3.26 17.03 -3.66
C ALA A 450 4.28 18.15 -3.84
N GLU A 451 4.70 18.80 -2.76
CA GLU A 451 5.79 19.76 -2.78
C GLU A 451 7.12 19.08 -2.49
N ASP A 452 8.15 19.37 -3.28
CA ASP A 452 9.50 18.92 -3.00
C ASP A 452 10.26 19.93 -2.09
N LYS A 453 11.44 19.54 -1.59
CA LYS A 453 12.20 20.38 -0.64
C LYS A 453 12.82 21.62 -1.27
N ASP A 454 12.81 21.73 -2.60
CA ASP A 454 13.24 22.92 -3.35
C ASP A 454 12.06 23.87 -3.63
N GLY A 455 10.85 23.54 -3.12
CA GLY A 455 9.63 24.31 -3.29
C GLY A 455 8.98 24.12 -4.67
N ASN A 456 9.38 23.10 -5.44
CA ASN A 456 8.68 22.77 -6.67
C ASN A 456 7.40 21.99 -6.34
N MET A 457 6.33 22.31 -7.02
CA MET A 457 5.07 21.61 -6.91
C MET A 457 4.95 20.54 -8.01
N TRP A 458 4.93 19.29 -7.61
CA TRP A 458 4.79 18.14 -8.48
C TRP A 458 3.34 17.72 -8.62
N ALA A 459 2.93 17.38 -9.82
CA ALA A 459 1.61 16.84 -10.13
C ALA A 459 1.72 15.50 -10.84
N GLY A 460 1.06 14.49 -10.34
CA GLY A 460 0.88 13.22 -11.03
C GLY A 460 -0.31 13.30 -11.97
N THR A 461 -0.10 12.95 -13.25
CA THR A 461 -1.14 12.93 -14.28
C THR A 461 -1.27 11.56 -14.93
N ASN A 462 -2.28 11.37 -15.77
CA ASN A 462 -2.41 10.18 -16.61
C ASN A 462 -1.33 10.05 -17.70
N GLN A 463 -0.48 11.06 -17.91
CA GLN A 463 0.59 11.10 -18.91
C GLN A 463 1.99 11.28 -18.32
N GLY A 464 2.17 11.00 -17.04
CA GLY A 464 3.42 11.19 -16.31
C GLY A 464 3.38 12.35 -15.33
N PRO A 465 4.48 12.59 -14.61
CA PRO A 465 4.58 13.70 -13.67
C PRO A 465 4.86 15.03 -14.41
N LEU A 466 4.24 16.09 -13.90
CA LEU A 466 4.51 17.48 -14.24
C LEU A 466 5.02 18.23 -13.04
N MET A 467 5.74 19.32 -13.24
CA MET A 467 6.29 20.14 -12.17
C MET A 467 6.05 21.62 -12.42
N LEU A 468 5.73 22.36 -11.38
CA LEU A 468 5.74 23.82 -11.33
C LEU A 468 6.90 24.28 -10.45
N THR A 469 7.87 24.97 -11.05
CA THR A 469 8.94 25.61 -10.29
C THR A 469 8.40 26.79 -9.46
N PRO A 470 9.11 27.27 -8.41
CA PRO A 470 8.71 28.46 -7.67
C PRO A 470 8.44 29.69 -8.55
N GLN A 471 9.11 29.80 -9.69
CA GLN A 471 8.84 30.86 -10.66
C GLN A 471 7.52 30.64 -11.39
N GLN A 472 7.24 29.42 -11.84
CA GLN A 472 5.99 29.08 -12.55
C GLN A 472 4.76 29.18 -11.64
N GLN A 473 4.94 28.97 -10.34
CA GLN A 473 3.88 29.15 -9.35
C GLN A 473 3.44 30.63 -9.17
N GLN A 474 4.17 31.59 -9.72
CA GLN A 474 3.81 33.01 -9.59
C GLN A 474 2.64 33.43 -10.46
N SER A 475 2.33 32.68 -11.51
CA SER A 475 1.18 32.94 -12.39
C SER A 475 0.64 31.65 -13.01
N PRO A 476 -0.68 31.42 -13.01
CA PRO A 476 -1.31 30.31 -13.75
C PRO A 476 -1.03 30.31 -15.26
N ASP A 477 -0.63 31.46 -15.83
CA ASP A 477 -0.30 31.57 -17.25
C ASP A 477 1.04 30.92 -17.62
N TYR A 478 1.90 30.61 -16.67
CA TYR A 478 3.12 29.84 -16.91
C TYR A 478 2.79 28.36 -17.05
N GLY A 479 3.27 27.70 -18.09
CA GLY A 479 3.07 26.27 -18.27
C GLY A 479 3.84 25.42 -17.24
N TYR A 480 3.79 24.12 -17.43
CA TYR A 480 4.47 23.15 -16.57
C TYR A 480 5.88 22.83 -17.06
N THR A 481 6.69 22.24 -16.22
CA THR A 481 7.97 21.64 -16.59
C THR A 481 7.80 20.12 -16.73
N GLN A 482 8.14 19.57 -17.89
CA GLN A 482 8.38 18.14 -18.07
C GLN A 482 9.87 17.87 -17.85
N ILE A 483 10.17 16.96 -16.91
CA ILE A 483 11.57 16.59 -16.62
C ILE A 483 12.13 15.76 -17.76
N VAL A 484 13.30 16.16 -18.26
CA VAL A 484 14.04 15.43 -19.29
C VAL A 484 15.10 14.56 -18.64
N VAL A 485 15.04 13.25 -18.85
CA VAL A 485 16.02 12.28 -18.37
C VAL A 485 16.97 11.95 -19.51
N PRO A 486 18.28 12.20 -19.39
CA PRO A 486 19.26 11.89 -20.43
C PRO A 486 19.33 10.38 -20.73
N ARG A 487 19.36 9.99 -21.98
CA ARG A 487 19.48 8.57 -22.39
C ARG A 487 20.83 7.95 -22.06
N ASN A 488 21.88 8.74 -21.88
CA ASN A 488 23.25 8.29 -21.61
C ASN A 488 23.82 7.28 -22.65
N ASP A 489 23.25 7.25 -23.85
CA ASP A 489 23.64 6.40 -24.98
C ASP A 489 24.63 7.08 -25.96
N GLY A 490 25.07 8.29 -25.61
CA GLY A 490 25.94 9.12 -26.45
C GLY A 490 25.23 9.92 -27.54
N SER A 491 23.90 9.81 -27.65
CA SER A 491 23.08 10.55 -28.63
C SER A 491 22.89 12.03 -28.29
N GLY A 492 23.00 12.36 -26.99
CA GLY A 492 22.66 13.67 -26.44
C GLY A 492 21.15 13.94 -26.33
N TYR A 493 20.32 12.93 -26.60
CA TYR A 493 18.87 13.01 -26.42
C TYR A 493 18.44 12.59 -25.01
N GLY A 494 17.24 12.99 -24.63
CA GLY A 494 16.56 12.57 -23.41
C GLY A 494 15.11 12.21 -23.68
N ASP A 495 14.51 11.46 -22.74
CA ASP A 495 13.08 11.14 -22.72
C ASP A 495 12.42 11.92 -21.57
N TYR A 496 11.13 12.17 -21.66
CA TYR A 496 10.41 12.75 -20.54
C TYR A 496 10.22 11.69 -19.44
N LEU A 497 10.40 12.12 -18.20
CA LEU A 497 10.28 11.25 -17.01
C LEU A 497 8.90 10.59 -16.97
N LEU A 498 8.87 9.25 -17.03
CA LEU A 498 7.65 8.43 -16.98
C LEU A 498 6.56 8.85 -17.98
N GLU A 499 6.94 9.30 -19.18
CA GLU A 499 6.00 9.70 -20.23
C GLU A 499 5.02 8.57 -20.58
N GLY A 500 3.74 8.89 -20.61
CA GLY A 500 2.66 7.94 -20.92
C GLY A 500 2.32 7.00 -19.77
N ILE A 501 2.93 7.13 -18.59
CA ILE A 501 2.62 6.34 -17.40
C ILE A 501 1.68 7.12 -16.50
N SER A 502 0.53 6.53 -16.17
CA SER A 502 -0.44 7.13 -15.25
C SER A 502 0.12 7.10 -13.82
N VAL A 503 0.35 8.29 -13.26
CA VAL A 503 0.82 8.50 -11.88
C VAL A 503 -0.40 8.65 -10.96
N THR A 504 -0.51 7.81 -9.96
CA THR A 504 -1.67 7.77 -9.04
C THR A 504 -1.37 8.36 -7.67
N ALA A 505 -0.13 8.21 -7.20
CA ALA A 505 0.31 8.68 -5.89
C ALA A 505 1.74 9.23 -5.96
N MET A 506 2.05 10.18 -5.05
CA MET A 506 3.39 10.72 -4.91
C MET A 506 3.66 11.10 -3.46
N ALA A 507 4.87 10.81 -2.99
CA ALA A 507 5.40 11.26 -1.71
C ALA A 507 6.86 11.70 -1.86
N ILE A 508 7.26 12.71 -1.09
CA ILE A 508 8.62 13.25 -1.09
C ILE A 508 9.29 12.85 0.22
N ASP A 509 10.45 12.19 0.14
CA ASP A 509 11.17 11.76 1.33
C ASP A 509 12.14 12.82 1.90
N GLY A 510 12.77 12.49 3.02
CA GLY A 510 13.74 13.36 3.66
C GLY A 510 14.97 13.68 2.82
N GLY A 511 15.29 12.84 1.83
CA GLY A 511 16.35 13.03 0.84
C GLY A 511 15.92 13.75 -0.43
N ASN A 512 14.72 14.34 -0.45
CA ASN A 512 14.14 15.00 -1.63
C ASN A 512 13.95 14.06 -2.84
N ARG A 513 13.90 12.73 -2.60
CA ARG A 513 13.54 11.78 -3.64
C ARG A 513 12.03 11.73 -3.82
N LYS A 514 11.60 11.46 -5.04
CA LYS A 514 10.19 11.38 -5.40
C LYS A 514 9.80 9.89 -5.45
N TRP A 515 8.97 9.45 -4.53
CA TRP A 515 8.33 8.15 -4.54
C TRP A 515 7.06 8.27 -5.36
N ILE A 516 7.04 7.67 -6.55
CA ILE A 516 5.98 7.84 -7.55
C ILE A 516 5.27 6.50 -7.73
N GLY A 517 4.03 6.42 -7.27
CA GLY A 517 3.13 5.30 -7.48
C GLY A 517 2.39 5.44 -8.80
N THR A 518 2.22 4.32 -9.50
CA THR A 518 1.62 4.26 -10.83
C THR A 518 0.40 3.35 -10.86
N GLU A 519 -0.39 3.47 -11.91
CA GLU A 519 -1.60 2.65 -12.10
C GLU A 519 -1.29 1.18 -12.43
N SER A 520 -0.12 0.87 -13.02
CA SER A 520 0.18 -0.49 -13.50
C SER A 520 1.66 -0.87 -13.55
N ASN A 521 2.55 0.00 -13.06
CA ASN A 521 3.99 -0.19 -13.15
C ASN A 521 4.69 -0.15 -11.78
N GLY A 522 3.96 -0.30 -10.67
CA GLY A 522 4.53 -0.28 -9.33
C GLY A 522 4.98 1.10 -8.88
N VAL A 523 6.06 1.16 -8.12
CA VAL A 523 6.60 2.38 -7.50
C VAL A 523 7.98 2.69 -8.03
N TYR A 524 8.16 3.88 -8.59
CA TYR A 524 9.46 4.44 -8.96
C TYR A 524 9.99 5.36 -7.85
N VAL A 525 11.27 5.28 -7.57
CA VAL A 525 11.99 6.21 -6.69
C VAL A 525 12.96 7.01 -7.52
N ILE A 526 12.69 8.30 -7.67
CA ILE A 526 13.50 9.22 -8.49
C ILE A 526 14.39 10.06 -7.57
N SER A 527 15.63 10.25 -7.96
CA SER A 527 16.65 11.01 -7.25
C SER A 527 16.24 12.46 -6.96
N SER A 528 16.95 13.10 -6.04
CA SER A 528 16.73 14.52 -5.70
C SER A 528 16.94 15.47 -6.87
N ASP A 529 17.84 15.12 -7.81
CA ASP A 529 18.11 15.88 -9.04
C ASP A 529 17.12 15.59 -10.17
N ASN A 530 16.15 14.71 -9.95
CA ASN A 530 15.07 14.34 -10.86
C ASN A 530 15.48 13.57 -12.13
N THR A 531 16.75 13.15 -12.25
CA THR A 531 17.29 12.58 -13.50
C THR A 531 17.63 11.10 -13.42
N THR A 532 17.66 10.52 -12.22
CA THR A 532 18.09 9.13 -12.00
C THR A 532 16.99 8.34 -11.31
N GLU A 533 16.65 7.18 -11.85
CA GLU A 533 15.86 6.16 -11.17
C GLU A 533 16.76 5.48 -10.12
N VAL A 534 16.44 5.69 -8.84
CA VAL A 534 17.17 5.13 -7.69
C VAL A 534 16.70 3.71 -7.41
N ALA A 535 15.40 3.47 -7.53
CA ALA A 535 14.78 2.17 -7.36
C ALA A 535 13.46 2.09 -8.15
N HIS A 536 13.11 0.87 -8.54
CA HIS A 536 11.81 0.54 -9.10
C HIS A 536 11.31 -0.74 -8.42
N TYR A 537 10.17 -0.65 -7.77
CA TYR A 537 9.54 -1.79 -7.08
C TYR A 537 8.33 -2.26 -7.84
N THR A 538 8.34 -3.54 -8.23
CA THR A 538 7.20 -4.22 -8.84
C THR A 538 6.78 -5.44 -8.01
N SER A 539 5.56 -5.91 -8.22
CA SER A 539 5.05 -7.12 -7.56
C SER A 539 5.82 -8.40 -7.97
N ALA A 540 6.50 -8.35 -9.11
CA ALA A 540 7.25 -9.47 -9.66
C ALA A 540 8.67 -9.61 -9.07
N ASP A 541 9.32 -8.50 -8.69
CA ASP A 541 10.73 -8.47 -8.29
C ASP A 541 10.98 -7.89 -6.90
N SER A 542 9.92 -7.50 -6.20
CA SER A 542 10.00 -6.94 -4.86
C SER A 542 8.91 -7.52 -3.93
N GLY A 543 8.82 -7.01 -2.70
CA GLY A 543 7.74 -7.35 -1.78
C GLY A 543 6.44 -6.55 -2.02
N LEU A 544 6.32 -5.81 -3.10
CA LEU A 544 5.12 -5.06 -3.42
C LEU A 544 3.95 -6.01 -3.69
N LEU A 545 2.77 -5.73 -3.13
CA LEU A 545 1.60 -6.61 -3.27
C LEU A 545 1.01 -6.58 -4.69
N SER A 546 0.86 -5.39 -5.27
CA SER A 546 0.35 -5.18 -6.63
C SER A 546 1.06 -4.00 -7.29
N ASP A 547 1.14 -4.00 -8.62
CA ASP A 547 1.71 -2.89 -9.41
C ASP A 547 0.75 -1.71 -9.54
N ARG A 548 -0.52 -1.88 -9.15
CA ARG A 548 -1.49 -0.79 -9.07
C ARG A 548 -1.41 -0.13 -7.70
N ILE A 549 -0.80 1.05 -7.68
CA ILE A 549 -0.58 1.85 -6.48
C ILE A 549 -1.74 2.82 -6.29
N GLU A 550 -2.29 2.87 -5.08
CA GLU A 550 -3.37 3.80 -4.72
C GLU A 550 -2.86 4.98 -3.88
N SER A 551 -1.92 4.72 -2.97
CA SER A 551 -1.40 5.75 -2.06
C SER A 551 0.00 5.43 -1.53
N ILE A 552 0.73 6.47 -1.12
CA ILE A 552 2.05 6.35 -0.49
C ILE A 552 2.10 7.32 0.69
N ALA A 553 2.57 6.84 1.86
CA ALA A 553 2.86 7.67 3.02
C ALA A 553 4.22 7.29 3.62
N ILE A 554 4.97 8.25 4.11
CA ILE A 554 6.33 8.05 4.62
C ILE A 554 6.38 8.39 6.10
N ASP A 555 6.89 7.46 6.90
CA ASP A 555 7.36 7.72 8.25
C ASP A 555 8.80 8.24 8.18
N GLY A 556 8.97 9.53 8.19
CA GLY A 556 10.29 10.17 8.14
C GLY A 556 11.17 9.91 9.36
N GLN A 557 10.63 9.40 10.47
CA GLN A 557 11.44 9.05 11.64
C GLN A 557 12.13 7.70 11.47
N THR A 558 11.43 6.72 10.89
CA THR A 558 11.96 5.35 10.75
C THR A 558 12.41 5.02 9.33
N GLY A 559 12.08 5.84 8.33
CA GLY A 559 12.31 5.57 6.92
C GLY A 559 11.37 4.50 6.34
N ARG A 560 10.29 4.16 7.06
CA ARG A 560 9.29 3.23 6.57
C ARG A 560 8.36 3.94 5.57
N VAL A 561 8.23 3.33 4.40
CA VAL A 561 7.33 3.82 3.35
C VAL A 561 6.15 2.87 3.25
N TYR A 562 4.96 3.36 3.59
CA TYR A 562 3.70 2.65 3.48
C TYR A 562 3.14 2.83 2.08
N ILE A 563 2.71 1.74 1.45
CA ILE A 563 2.22 1.71 0.08
C ILE A 563 0.88 0.99 0.08
N GLY A 564 -0.19 1.74 -0.17
CA GLY A 564 -1.52 1.22 -0.44
C GLY A 564 -1.62 0.75 -1.88
N THR A 565 -2.03 -0.50 -2.08
CA THR A 565 -2.24 -1.11 -3.39
C THR A 565 -3.67 -1.62 -3.51
N GLU A 566 -4.10 -2.02 -4.70
CA GLU A 566 -5.42 -2.66 -4.88
C GLU A 566 -5.58 -3.99 -4.12
N GLU A 567 -4.47 -4.63 -3.72
CA GLU A 567 -4.46 -5.89 -2.99
C GLU A 567 -4.22 -5.74 -1.48
N GLY A 568 -4.03 -4.53 -0.99
CA GLY A 568 -3.82 -4.25 0.42
C GLY A 568 -2.67 -3.29 0.69
N LEU A 569 -2.29 -3.21 1.96
CA LEU A 569 -1.23 -2.34 2.45
C LEU A 569 0.04 -3.12 2.71
N CYS A 570 1.15 -2.65 2.17
CA CYS A 570 2.48 -3.09 2.54
C CYS A 570 3.37 -1.91 2.90
N ALA A 571 4.51 -2.19 3.53
CA ALA A 571 5.51 -1.17 3.79
C ALA A 571 6.92 -1.72 3.55
N VAL A 572 7.80 -0.86 3.05
CA VAL A 572 9.23 -1.15 2.93
C VAL A 572 10.03 -0.24 3.87
N VAL A 573 10.97 -0.83 4.57
CA VAL A 573 11.96 -0.06 5.35
C VAL A 573 13.04 0.45 4.39
N SER A 574 13.27 1.75 4.40
CA SER A 574 14.25 2.40 3.52
C SER A 574 15.07 3.45 4.28
N ASP A 575 15.90 4.17 3.56
CA ASP A 575 16.61 5.34 4.04
C ASP A 575 15.83 6.66 3.81
N ALA A 576 14.52 6.58 3.65
CA ALA A 576 13.60 7.71 3.43
C ALA A 576 13.36 8.52 4.73
N THR A 577 14.38 8.71 5.54
CA THR A 577 14.30 9.39 6.83
C THR A 577 14.41 10.90 6.69
N ASP A 578 13.75 11.63 7.59
CA ASP A 578 13.88 13.07 7.68
C ASP A 578 15.28 13.48 8.15
N ALA A 579 15.79 14.53 7.53
CA ALA A 579 17.07 15.10 7.89
C ALA A 579 16.96 15.87 9.23
N ALA A 580 17.96 15.68 10.09
CA ALA A 580 18.07 16.49 11.30
C ALA A 580 18.41 17.96 10.93
N GLU A 581 17.70 18.90 11.54
CA GLU A 581 18.04 20.33 11.36
C GLU A 581 19.48 20.64 11.76
N LYS A 582 19.97 19.94 12.80
CA LYS A 582 21.34 20.04 13.30
C LYS A 582 21.87 18.68 13.73
N MET A 583 23.08 18.35 13.32
CA MET A 583 23.82 17.20 13.83
C MET A 583 24.35 17.49 15.24
N GLU A 584 23.71 16.94 16.26
CA GLU A 584 24.11 17.11 17.64
C GLU A 584 25.10 16.06 18.09
N LYS A 585 25.97 16.40 19.05
CA LYS A 585 26.89 15.45 19.66
C LYS A 585 26.12 14.36 20.40
N GLY A 586 26.31 13.11 19.95
CA GLY A 586 25.55 11.94 20.43
C GLY A 586 24.21 11.71 19.77
N GLY A 587 23.72 12.64 18.93
CA GLY A 587 22.56 12.45 18.06
C GLY A 587 22.87 11.57 16.84
N VAL A 588 24.10 11.69 16.30
CA VAL A 588 24.53 10.81 15.21
C VAL A 588 24.93 9.44 15.77
N ARG A 589 24.29 8.39 15.29
CA ARG A 589 24.47 7.01 15.76
C ARG A 589 24.69 6.07 14.58
N ALA A 590 25.26 4.90 14.87
CA ALA A 590 25.40 3.83 13.87
C ALA A 590 24.84 2.53 14.43
N TYR A 591 24.14 1.77 13.61
CA TYR A 591 23.65 0.44 13.97
C TYR A 591 23.72 -0.55 12.78
N PRO A 592 23.86 -1.86 13.05
CA PRO A 592 24.17 -2.42 14.37
C PRO A 592 25.52 -1.95 14.89
N ASN A 593 25.63 -1.77 16.19
CA ASN A 593 26.89 -1.39 16.83
C ASN A 593 26.96 -2.01 18.24
N PRO A 594 27.80 -3.03 18.49
CA PRO A 594 28.80 -3.59 17.56
C PRO A 594 28.19 -4.37 16.40
N VAL A 595 28.93 -4.42 15.28
CA VAL A 595 28.60 -5.29 14.13
C VAL A 595 29.10 -6.69 14.44
N ALA A 596 28.19 -7.65 14.56
CA ALA A 596 28.51 -9.05 14.89
C ALA A 596 29.22 -9.79 13.73
N PRO A 597 29.95 -10.89 14.00
CA PRO A 597 30.71 -11.63 12.98
C PRO A 597 29.84 -12.21 11.86
N ASP A 598 28.64 -12.63 12.19
CA ASP A 598 27.63 -13.23 11.31
C ASP A 598 26.76 -12.20 10.58
N TYR A 599 26.87 -10.92 10.96
CA TYR A 599 26.11 -9.86 10.32
C TYR A 599 26.64 -9.51 8.94
N THR A 600 25.85 -9.70 7.91
CA THR A 600 26.19 -9.43 6.50
C THR A 600 25.47 -8.22 5.93
N GLY A 601 24.51 -7.67 6.66
CA GLY A 601 23.70 -6.53 6.23
C GLY A 601 24.45 -5.19 6.24
N PRO A 602 23.80 -4.11 5.81
CA PRO A 602 24.34 -2.76 5.82
C PRO A 602 24.40 -2.18 7.23
N ILE A 603 25.32 -1.23 7.43
CA ILE A 603 25.46 -0.45 8.66
C ILE A 603 24.83 0.91 8.40
N THR A 604 23.79 1.26 9.14
CA THR A 604 23.09 2.54 9.01
C THR A 604 23.67 3.57 9.97
N ILE A 605 23.96 4.76 9.47
CA ILE A 605 24.33 5.94 10.25
C ILE A 605 23.16 6.91 10.18
N GLU A 606 22.57 7.26 11.31
CA GLU A 606 21.38 8.09 11.46
C GLU A 606 21.65 9.41 12.20
N GLY A 607 20.67 10.33 12.20
CA GLY A 607 20.77 11.65 12.86
C GLY A 607 21.59 12.65 12.07
N LEU A 608 21.68 12.46 10.76
CA LEU A 608 22.41 13.33 9.85
C LEU A 608 21.54 14.50 9.37
N SER A 609 22.16 15.63 9.05
CA SER A 609 21.49 16.70 8.31
C SER A 609 21.43 16.35 6.82
N TYR A 610 20.55 17.05 6.09
CA TYR A 610 20.42 16.86 4.64
C TYR A 610 21.77 17.05 3.91
N ASP A 611 22.05 16.15 2.99
CA ASP A 611 23.27 16.14 2.14
C ASP A 611 24.58 16.30 2.95
N ALA A 612 24.67 15.73 4.15
CA ALA A 612 25.86 15.76 4.98
C ALA A 612 27.00 14.94 4.37
N ASP A 613 28.22 15.45 4.37
CA ASP A 613 29.44 14.71 4.03
C ASP A 613 29.73 13.67 5.14
N VAL A 614 29.83 12.40 4.78
CA VAL A 614 30.12 11.29 5.70
C VAL A 614 31.41 10.62 5.29
N ARG A 615 32.36 10.54 6.25
CA ARG A 615 33.65 9.87 6.06
C ARG A 615 33.88 8.85 7.16
N ILE A 616 34.13 7.62 6.77
CA ILE A 616 34.47 6.53 7.69
C ILE A 616 35.98 6.31 7.62
N VAL A 617 36.60 6.44 8.78
CA VAL A 617 38.06 6.28 8.90
C VAL A 617 38.42 5.22 9.95
N ASN A 618 39.55 4.54 9.78
CA ASN A 618 40.03 3.63 10.81
C ASN A 618 40.75 4.41 11.95
N THR A 619 41.24 3.70 12.97
CA THR A 619 41.91 4.29 14.13
C THR A 619 43.23 5.02 13.78
N ALA A 620 43.83 4.76 12.61
CA ALA A 620 44.98 5.48 12.09
C ALA A 620 44.61 6.73 11.26
N GLY A 621 43.31 7.05 11.16
CA GLY A 621 42.81 8.19 10.39
C GLY A 621 42.75 7.96 8.87
N MET A 622 43.01 6.73 8.40
CA MET A 622 42.91 6.41 6.97
C MET A 622 41.45 6.29 6.55
N LEU A 623 41.12 6.93 5.41
CA LEU A 623 39.77 6.88 4.81
C LEU A 623 39.46 5.45 4.35
N VAL A 624 38.33 4.94 4.77
CA VAL A 624 37.80 3.61 4.45
C VAL A 624 36.61 3.73 3.46
N ALA A 625 35.64 4.57 3.79
CA ALA A 625 34.51 4.85 2.94
C ALA A 625 34.10 6.32 3.06
N ARG A 626 33.41 6.83 2.04
CA ARG A 626 32.84 8.18 2.02
C ARG A 626 31.54 8.20 1.24
N GLY A 627 30.67 9.14 1.58
CA GLY A 627 29.44 9.40 0.85
C GLY A 627 28.72 10.61 1.42
N ARG A 628 27.47 10.77 1.01
CA ARG A 628 26.56 11.79 1.50
C ARG A 628 25.32 11.16 2.10
N SER A 629 24.72 11.83 3.07
CA SER A 629 23.46 11.39 3.65
C SER A 629 22.31 11.53 2.64
N THR A 630 21.46 10.54 2.65
CA THR A 630 20.13 10.61 2.01
C THR A 630 19.13 10.92 3.12
N GLY A 631 18.55 12.13 3.11
CA GLY A 631 17.78 12.58 4.26
C GLY A 631 18.63 12.59 5.54
N GLY A 632 18.13 11.94 6.59
CA GLY A 632 18.78 11.82 7.90
C GLY A 632 19.74 10.64 8.03
N THR A 633 19.97 9.83 6.99
CA THR A 633 20.75 8.61 7.07
C THR A 633 21.83 8.49 6.00
N TYR A 634 22.87 7.69 6.32
CA TYR A 634 23.85 7.17 5.37
C TYR A 634 24.01 5.67 5.59
N ILE A 635 23.92 4.90 4.50
CA ILE A 635 24.03 3.44 4.53
C ILE A 635 25.44 3.04 4.07
N TRP A 636 26.17 2.28 4.92
CA TRP A 636 27.47 1.74 4.61
C TRP A 636 27.43 0.22 4.56
N ASP A 637 27.93 -0.36 3.48
CA ASP A 637 28.01 -1.81 3.24
C ASP A 637 29.07 -2.55 4.10
N GLY A 638 29.81 -1.82 4.94
CA GLY A 638 30.91 -2.38 5.74
C GLY A 638 32.16 -2.73 4.91
N CYS A 639 32.28 -2.17 3.69
CA CYS A 639 33.39 -2.39 2.79
C CYS A 639 34.33 -1.17 2.66
N ASP A 640 35.56 -1.41 2.23
CA ASP A 640 36.49 -0.36 1.84
C ASP A 640 36.19 0.14 0.41
N SER A 641 36.93 1.17 -0.03
CA SER A 641 36.82 1.74 -1.38
C SER A 641 37.11 0.76 -2.53
N LYS A 642 37.54 -0.45 -2.23
CA LYS A 642 37.80 -1.53 -3.19
C LYS A 642 36.76 -2.65 -3.11
N GLY A 643 35.67 -2.44 -2.38
CA GLY A 643 34.58 -3.42 -2.19
C GLY A 643 34.95 -4.58 -1.26
N ARG A 644 36.06 -4.48 -0.48
CA ARG A 644 36.46 -5.54 0.45
C ARG A 644 35.93 -5.22 1.84
N ARG A 645 35.32 -6.22 2.49
CA ARG A 645 34.89 -6.10 3.87
C ARG A 645 36.02 -5.71 4.80
N VAL A 646 35.80 -4.71 5.66
CA VAL A 646 36.79 -4.19 6.58
C VAL A 646 37.06 -5.17 7.73
N ALA A 647 38.25 -5.12 8.33
CA ALA A 647 38.67 -5.98 9.43
C ALA A 647 37.99 -5.62 10.76
N SER A 648 38.08 -6.53 11.77
CA SER A 648 37.68 -6.20 13.15
C SER A 648 38.42 -4.97 13.64
N GLY A 649 37.71 -4.07 14.31
CA GLY A 649 38.26 -2.83 14.82
C GLY A 649 37.22 -1.77 15.13
N VAL A 650 37.68 -0.62 15.57
CA VAL A 650 36.83 0.57 15.76
C VAL A 650 37.07 1.51 14.59
N TYR A 651 35.95 1.94 14.02
CA TYR A 651 35.91 2.90 12.92
C TYR A 651 35.27 4.20 13.41
N HIS A 652 35.78 5.34 12.98
CA HIS A 652 35.19 6.64 13.29
C HIS A 652 34.43 7.15 12.09
N VAL A 653 33.18 7.54 12.33
CA VAL A 653 32.33 8.23 11.37
C VAL A 653 32.47 9.72 11.61
N LEU A 654 33.07 10.41 10.67
CA LEU A 654 33.22 11.86 10.66
C LEU A 654 32.13 12.43 9.77
N THR A 655 31.35 13.36 10.27
CA THR A 655 30.27 14.01 9.51
C THR A 655 30.48 15.52 9.44
N ALA A 656 30.03 16.13 8.36
CA ALA A 656 29.98 17.58 8.22
C ALA A 656 28.69 17.97 7.48
N THR A 657 28.15 19.15 7.77
CA THR A 657 27.07 19.74 6.97
C THR A 657 27.52 19.98 5.53
N SER A 658 26.61 20.13 4.58
CA SER A 658 26.91 20.35 3.16
C SER A 658 27.81 21.56 2.92
N ASP A 659 27.74 22.60 3.78
CA ASP A 659 28.59 23.76 3.79
C ASP A 659 29.95 23.55 4.50
N GLY A 660 30.16 22.36 5.09
CA GLY A 660 31.41 22.00 5.77
C GLY A 660 31.65 22.63 7.14
N HIS A 661 30.70 23.41 7.68
CA HIS A 661 30.95 24.23 8.87
C HIS A 661 30.66 23.53 10.20
N ARG A 662 29.87 22.46 10.23
CA ARG A 662 29.49 21.76 11.46
C ARG A 662 29.51 20.27 11.25
N GLY A 663 30.09 19.55 12.19
CA GLY A 663 30.19 18.11 12.13
C GLY A 663 30.22 17.48 13.52
N THR A 664 30.00 16.20 13.55
CA THR A 664 30.10 15.38 14.76
C THR A 664 30.81 14.08 14.44
N VAL A 665 31.07 13.27 15.46
CA VAL A 665 31.77 12.01 15.33
C VAL A 665 31.01 10.94 16.10
N CYS A 666 30.71 9.82 15.44
CA CYS A 666 30.30 8.60 16.12
C CYS A 666 31.33 7.46 15.86
N ARG A 667 31.14 6.32 16.52
CA ARG A 667 32.04 5.16 16.42
C ARG A 667 31.26 3.92 16.05
N ILE A 668 31.89 3.05 15.26
CA ILE A 668 31.37 1.74 14.90
C ILE A 668 32.39 0.70 15.35
N ALA A 669 31.98 -0.26 16.16
CA ALA A 669 32.79 -1.42 16.51
C ALA A 669 32.42 -2.60 15.59
N ILE A 670 33.40 -3.14 14.88
CA ILE A 670 33.24 -4.33 14.02
C ILE A 670 33.95 -5.50 14.64
N ILE A 671 33.23 -6.60 14.82
CA ILE A 671 33.74 -7.87 15.36
C ILE A 671 33.67 -8.90 14.23
N ARG A 672 34.77 -9.64 14.05
CA ARG A 672 34.81 -10.74 13.06
C ARG A 672 35.50 -11.94 13.64
#